data_75145316451219083a2481ddb2fb0f85
#
_entry.id   75145316451219083a2481ddb2fb0f85
#
_cell.length_a   1.000
_cell.length_b   1.000
_cell.length_c   1.000
_cell.angle_alpha   90.00
_cell.angle_beta   90.00
_cell.angle_gamma   90.00
#
_symmetry.space_group_name_H-M   'P 1'
#
loop_
_entity.id
_entity.type
_entity.pdbx_description
1 polymer ?
#
loop_
_entity_poly.entity_id
_entity_poly.type
_entity_poly.pdbx_seq_one_letter_code
_entity_poly.pdbx_strand_id
1 'polypeptide(L)'
;MQFPRGAMLRTLPLILLSVAALCAPAQSGNAGTLHGTVTDPSGAVIPGATVHLANAVSQFDRSVTTDATGQFTITNVPFNPYRINASAKGFAPTAQSVQVRSSVSTTLNLVLQVESAVQTVTVESSGDLIEDDPTFHTDVDRDMLQKVPMGSGSSNLSALVTETTPGVAADSNGLFHGLGDHASNSFNVDGQTETDQQSKVFSNQIPSNSIQSIEVISGAPPAEYGDKTSLVIVATTRSGQGATKPTGSISSSYGTFGAATGSIDLSYGGKNWGNFVETDGLNSGRFLDPPEFAVIHDKGNEENAFDRVDYSFDQNDSIHLDLNYSRSWFQTPNAYENLGVENVTALGTSASPTFSVVGDTDQHSKIGTFNISPTYTRVVSNYSVFNLGAFLRKDIYNYFPSGNPLADLGPSNLQTSSISQIRSLMNAGIHSDFSYVKGIHNIKIGAQYSQTFLRESDSLGIVESTYNSPCMDATTGDPLPGYGSPSDCIASNVTANPNYNSVLALYDLTRGGSNYGWLGHSDVKELALYGEDQIKVKNWNLNLGLREDVYDGLTKANQIEPRIGVAYNVKPSKSVISVSYARTLETPFNENLVLSSEGCGNAVLAPLLNCSSGVATTMAPGYRNEFHASLQQQLGKNVIFSGEYIWKYTHNAFDFSVLGNTPITFPIDWHNSKIPGYAMHIEVPGFHNFTAYSVMSSVSARFFPPQVAGAGATVAQGVAYPFRIDHDERFNQNAHVQYTFAHDGSWINGLWGGFNWRYDSGLVAGSAPCFNPADPNTACTNSSTTLGGMPAIAMVDNNIPATMNPVTGLPVALPLTADEEFQAGLVCDGVKATPTNPLPSVCPAGELTSTLLKIPAPGTGDNDKSPPRIAPRDLFDVSLGKNNLFHREHYKTDLDLTAINVTNKYALYNFLSTFSGTHYVTPRALTAKLTFNF
;
A
#
# COMPACT_ATOMS: atom_id res chain seq x y z
N MET A 1 -13.46 8.05 38.12
CA MET A 1 -14.96 8.19 38.09
C MET A 1 -15.53 7.09 37.20
N GLN A 2 -16.24 6.15 37.80
CA GLN A 2 -16.89 5.07 37.05
C GLN A 2 -18.15 5.62 36.37
N PHE A 3 -18.20 5.59 35.06
CA PHE A 3 -19.44 5.81 34.32
C PHE A 3 -20.22 4.48 34.17
N PRO A 4 -21.53 4.47 34.38
CA PRO A 4 -22.33 3.24 34.35
C PRO A 4 -22.44 2.69 32.92
N ARG A 5 -22.03 1.44 32.71
CA ARG A 5 -22.08 0.65 31.48
C ARG A 5 -23.50 0.36 30.92
N GLY A 6 -24.53 0.98 31.45
CA GLY A 6 -25.93 0.62 31.12
C GLY A 6 -26.70 1.60 30.21
N ALA A 7 -26.17 2.79 29.91
CA ALA A 7 -26.96 3.82 29.21
C ALA A 7 -26.70 3.84 27.66
N MET A 8 -25.60 3.34 27.19
CA MET A 8 -25.23 3.42 25.75
C MET A 8 -25.93 2.37 24.86
N LEU A 9 -26.41 1.28 25.45
CA LEU A 9 -27.05 0.19 24.68
C LEU A 9 -28.57 0.40 24.48
N ARG A 10 -29.18 1.41 25.11
CA ARG A 10 -30.63 1.65 24.98
C ARG A 10 -31.05 2.78 24.05
N THR A 11 -30.09 3.60 23.61
CA THR A 11 -30.35 4.72 22.65
C THR A 11 -30.01 4.37 21.20
N LEU A 12 -29.21 3.34 20.94
CA LEU A 12 -28.86 2.90 19.59
C LEU A 12 -30.09 2.39 18.75
N PRO A 13 -31.06 1.65 19.31
CA PRO A 13 -32.21 1.22 18.50
C PRO A 13 -33.24 2.32 18.22
N LEU A 14 -33.22 3.46 18.92
CA LEU A 14 -34.16 4.54 18.65
C LEU A 14 -33.70 5.47 17.52
N ILE A 15 -32.44 5.55 17.22
CA ILE A 15 -31.91 6.31 16.08
C ILE A 15 -32.07 5.51 14.78
N LEU A 16 -32.00 4.18 14.83
CA LEU A 16 -32.25 3.30 13.68
C LEU A 16 -33.74 3.20 13.27
N LEU A 17 -34.68 3.53 14.14
CA LEU A 17 -36.13 3.44 13.84
C LEU A 17 -36.77 4.72 13.28
N SER A 18 -36.06 5.86 13.27
CA SER A 18 -36.57 7.13 12.76
C SER A 18 -36.20 7.42 11.29
N VAL A 19 -35.49 6.53 10.61
CA VAL A 19 -35.10 6.68 9.19
C VAL A 19 -35.98 5.87 8.23
N ALA A 20 -36.99 5.18 8.73
CA ALA A 20 -37.89 4.39 7.90
C ALA A 20 -39.06 5.22 7.34
N ALA A 21 -38.86 5.93 6.29
CA ALA A 21 -39.86 6.24 5.22
C ALA A 21 -39.26 7.15 4.14
N LEU A 22 -39.26 6.63 2.92
CA LEU A 22 -39.28 7.31 1.61
C LEU A 22 -38.23 6.70 0.62
N CYS A 23 -38.64 6.33 -0.62
CA CYS A 23 -37.93 5.42 -1.54
C CYS A 23 -37.31 6.04 -2.81
N ALA A 24 -35.98 5.73 -3.19
CA ALA A 24 -35.23 6.14 -4.43
C ALA A 24 -33.90 5.41 -4.79
N PRO A 25 -33.33 5.40 -6.06
CA PRO A 25 -32.15 4.61 -6.45
C PRO A 25 -30.80 5.12 -5.96
N ALA A 26 -29.95 4.19 -5.51
CA ALA A 26 -28.62 4.44 -4.91
C ALA A 26 -27.51 4.62 -5.93
N GLN A 27 -26.59 5.55 -5.71
CA GLN A 27 -25.36 5.75 -6.48
C GLN A 27 -24.15 5.86 -5.54
N SER A 28 -23.01 5.31 -5.96
CA SER A 28 -21.72 5.47 -5.30
C SER A 28 -21.09 6.84 -5.67
N GLY A 29 -20.35 7.45 -4.77
CA GLY A 29 -19.63 8.71 -5.02
C GLY A 29 -18.61 8.64 -6.16
N ASN A 30 -18.08 7.46 -6.44
CA ASN A 30 -17.03 7.20 -7.43
C ASN A 30 -17.55 6.51 -8.70
N ALA A 31 -18.86 6.41 -8.88
CA ALA A 31 -19.48 5.77 -10.03
C ALA A 31 -20.71 6.55 -10.50
N GLY A 32 -21.01 6.42 -11.78
CA GLY A 32 -22.17 7.01 -12.41
C GLY A 32 -23.26 5.97 -12.75
N THR A 33 -24.34 6.46 -13.31
CA THR A 33 -25.42 5.64 -13.86
C THR A 33 -25.68 6.03 -15.29
N LEU A 34 -25.79 5.01 -16.16
CA LEU A 34 -26.31 5.16 -17.52
C LEU A 34 -27.74 4.65 -17.57
N HIS A 35 -28.65 5.46 -18.07
CA HIS A 35 -30.01 5.03 -18.35
C HIS A 35 -30.45 5.48 -19.73
N GLY A 36 -31.42 4.81 -20.31
CA GLY A 36 -31.87 5.19 -21.63
C GLY A 36 -32.95 4.31 -22.20
N THR A 37 -33.26 4.55 -23.47
CA THR A 37 -34.29 3.82 -24.20
C THR A 37 -33.75 3.30 -25.50
N VAL A 38 -34.10 2.08 -25.85
CA VAL A 38 -33.80 1.49 -27.15
C VAL A 38 -35.08 1.54 -28.00
N THR A 39 -34.99 2.20 -29.17
CA THR A 39 -36.11 2.39 -30.09
C THR A 39 -35.75 1.96 -31.50
N ASP A 40 -36.75 1.79 -32.37
CA ASP A 40 -36.58 1.73 -33.81
C ASP A 40 -36.63 3.14 -34.44
N PRO A 41 -36.38 3.31 -35.76
CA PRO A 41 -36.43 4.60 -36.40
C PRO A 41 -37.80 5.28 -36.40
N SER A 42 -38.87 4.54 -36.11
CA SER A 42 -40.21 5.11 -35.95
C SER A 42 -40.48 5.66 -34.56
N GLY A 43 -39.56 5.41 -33.62
CA GLY A 43 -39.70 5.74 -32.19
C GLY A 43 -40.41 4.67 -31.38
N ALA A 44 -40.73 3.51 -31.97
CA ALA A 44 -41.28 2.40 -31.20
C ALA A 44 -40.22 1.75 -30.32
N VAL A 45 -40.57 1.51 -29.08
CA VAL A 45 -39.64 0.90 -28.08
C VAL A 45 -39.35 -0.57 -28.40
N ILE A 46 -38.14 -1.02 -28.11
CA ILE A 46 -37.69 -2.40 -28.35
C ILE A 46 -37.46 -3.10 -27.01
N PRO A 47 -38.42 -3.86 -26.49
CA PRO A 47 -38.24 -4.69 -25.28
C PRO A 47 -37.28 -5.87 -25.54
N GLY A 48 -36.53 -6.26 -24.50
CA GLY A 48 -35.63 -7.41 -24.58
C GLY A 48 -34.36 -7.18 -25.44
N ALA A 49 -34.09 -5.95 -25.87
CA ALA A 49 -32.84 -5.63 -26.53
C ALA A 49 -31.66 -5.76 -25.52
N THR A 50 -30.56 -6.32 -25.99
CA THR A 50 -29.34 -6.41 -25.19
C THR A 50 -28.53 -5.13 -25.36
N VAL A 51 -28.22 -4.47 -24.25
CA VAL A 51 -27.36 -3.30 -24.17
C VAL A 51 -26.07 -3.70 -23.46
N HIS A 52 -24.96 -3.59 -24.16
CA HIS A 52 -23.63 -4.00 -23.71
C HIS A 52 -22.75 -2.76 -23.58
N LEU A 53 -22.17 -2.55 -22.40
CA LEU A 53 -21.27 -1.46 -22.06
C LEU A 53 -19.88 -2.03 -21.79
N ALA A 54 -18.88 -1.55 -22.48
CA ALA A 54 -17.51 -2.05 -22.30
C ALA A 54 -16.48 -0.92 -22.41
N ASN A 55 -15.40 -1.06 -21.64
CA ASN A 55 -14.15 -0.34 -21.83
C ASN A 55 -13.02 -1.37 -21.96
N ALA A 56 -12.37 -1.39 -23.13
CA ALA A 56 -11.35 -2.38 -23.40
C ALA A 56 -10.04 -2.13 -22.65
N VAL A 57 -9.80 -0.91 -22.17
CA VAL A 57 -8.60 -0.50 -21.41
C VAL A 57 -8.73 -0.99 -19.97
N SER A 58 -9.79 -0.58 -19.28
CA SER A 58 -10.08 -1.05 -17.92
C SER A 58 -10.62 -2.49 -17.87
N GLN A 59 -10.90 -3.10 -19.04
CA GLN A 59 -11.55 -4.40 -19.19
C GLN A 59 -12.95 -4.48 -18.57
N PHE A 60 -13.59 -3.34 -18.34
CA PHE A 60 -14.97 -3.29 -17.88
C PHE A 60 -15.90 -3.85 -18.94
N ASP A 61 -16.74 -4.81 -18.58
CA ASP A 61 -17.71 -5.46 -19.43
C ASP A 61 -19.01 -5.75 -18.70
N ARG A 62 -20.13 -5.15 -19.14
CA ARG A 62 -21.43 -5.35 -18.55
C ARG A 62 -22.55 -5.33 -19.58
N SER A 63 -23.49 -6.29 -19.46
CA SER A 63 -24.67 -6.37 -20.31
C SER A 63 -25.96 -6.29 -19.47
N VAL A 64 -26.95 -5.56 -19.98
CA VAL A 64 -28.30 -5.51 -19.45
C VAL A 64 -29.32 -5.69 -20.58
N THR A 65 -30.56 -6.04 -20.24
CA THR A 65 -31.65 -6.15 -21.22
C THR A 65 -32.70 -5.06 -20.96
N THR A 66 -33.27 -4.53 -22.05
CA THR A 66 -34.36 -3.55 -21.93
C THR A 66 -35.63 -4.17 -21.40
N ASP A 67 -36.35 -3.41 -20.60
CA ASP A 67 -37.64 -3.78 -20.02
C ASP A 67 -38.80 -3.72 -21.05
N ALA A 68 -40.05 -3.93 -20.60
CA ALA A 68 -41.24 -3.89 -21.45
C ALA A 68 -41.49 -2.53 -22.09
N THR A 69 -40.87 -1.47 -21.60
CA THR A 69 -40.94 -0.09 -22.13
C THR A 69 -39.73 0.29 -22.94
N GLY A 70 -38.85 -0.67 -23.24
CA GLY A 70 -37.59 -0.46 -23.97
C GLY A 70 -36.52 0.30 -23.17
N GLN A 71 -36.70 0.47 -21.86
CA GLN A 71 -35.75 1.16 -21.00
C GLN A 71 -34.68 0.22 -20.47
N PHE A 72 -33.47 0.76 -20.31
CA PHE A 72 -32.35 0.11 -19.63
C PHE A 72 -31.71 1.03 -18.61
N THR A 73 -31.10 0.44 -17.60
CA THR A 73 -30.29 1.14 -16.61
C THR A 73 -29.07 0.30 -16.27
N ILE A 74 -27.90 0.95 -16.28
CA ILE A 74 -26.62 0.39 -15.85
C ILE A 74 -26.12 1.27 -14.71
N THR A 75 -26.16 0.76 -13.49
CA THR A 75 -25.72 1.46 -12.28
C THR A 75 -24.29 1.10 -11.91
N ASN A 76 -23.67 1.85 -11.01
CA ASN A 76 -22.33 1.58 -10.48
C ASN A 76 -21.27 1.42 -11.58
N VAL A 77 -21.26 2.38 -12.53
CA VAL A 77 -20.33 2.44 -13.65
C VAL A 77 -19.18 3.38 -13.28
N PRO A 78 -17.93 2.89 -13.18
CA PRO A 78 -16.77 3.73 -12.88
C PRO A 78 -16.63 4.91 -13.83
N PHE A 79 -15.92 5.97 -13.42
CA PHE A 79 -15.72 7.15 -14.27
C PHE A 79 -14.70 6.85 -15.34
N ASN A 80 -15.19 6.67 -16.59
CA ASN A 80 -14.36 6.26 -17.72
C ASN A 80 -15.07 6.55 -19.05
N PRO A 81 -14.36 6.61 -20.19
CA PRO A 81 -14.97 6.49 -21.51
C PRO A 81 -15.37 5.04 -21.77
N TYR A 82 -16.55 4.84 -22.30
CA TYR A 82 -17.11 3.54 -22.63
C TYR A 82 -17.60 3.46 -24.05
N ARG A 83 -17.66 2.25 -24.58
CA ARG A 83 -18.42 1.90 -25.76
C ARG A 83 -19.71 1.20 -25.36
N ILE A 84 -20.86 1.75 -25.75
CA ILE A 84 -22.15 1.14 -25.57
C ILE A 84 -22.65 0.56 -26.89
N ASN A 85 -23.06 -0.71 -26.87
CA ASN A 85 -23.62 -1.43 -28.01
C ASN A 85 -25.03 -1.87 -27.69
N ALA A 86 -25.96 -1.71 -28.63
CA ALA A 86 -27.31 -2.27 -28.48
C ALA A 86 -27.59 -3.21 -29.63
N SER A 87 -28.25 -4.35 -29.34
CA SER A 87 -28.63 -5.36 -30.30
C SER A 87 -29.97 -5.99 -29.98
N ALA A 88 -30.76 -6.31 -30.98
CA ALA A 88 -32.01 -7.05 -30.83
C ALA A 88 -32.29 -7.88 -32.09
N LYS A 89 -33.03 -8.99 -31.93
CA LYS A 89 -33.35 -9.89 -33.05
C LYS A 89 -34.17 -9.14 -34.12
N GLY A 90 -33.69 -9.17 -35.37
CA GLY A 90 -34.33 -8.49 -36.50
C GLY A 90 -33.90 -7.03 -36.69
N PHE A 91 -32.92 -6.57 -35.93
CA PHE A 91 -32.35 -5.24 -36.01
C PHE A 91 -30.84 -5.31 -36.22
N ALA A 92 -30.30 -4.34 -36.96
CA ALA A 92 -28.85 -4.14 -37.04
C ALA A 92 -28.33 -3.56 -35.72
N PRO A 93 -27.20 -4.06 -35.17
CA PRO A 93 -26.63 -3.54 -33.94
C PRO A 93 -26.15 -2.10 -34.12
N THR A 94 -26.30 -1.28 -33.11
CA THR A 94 -25.78 0.09 -33.05
C THR A 94 -24.73 0.20 -31.98
N ALA A 95 -23.73 1.07 -32.18
CA ALA A 95 -22.69 1.36 -31.22
C ALA A 95 -22.36 2.84 -31.15
N GLN A 96 -22.11 3.35 -29.93
CA GLN A 96 -21.66 4.73 -29.75
C GLN A 96 -20.70 4.81 -28.55
N SER A 97 -19.87 5.84 -28.53
CA SER A 97 -19.02 6.16 -27.36
C SER A 97 -19.81 6.99 -26.36
N VAL A 98 -19.63 6.74 -25.10
CA VAL A 98 -20.22 7.49 -23.98
C VAL A 98 -19.13 7.71 -22.92
N GLN A 99 -19.13 8.87 -22.30
CA GLN A 99 -18.26 9.17 -21.17
C GLN A 99 -19.08 9.25 -19.90
N VAL A 100 -18.68 8.51 -18.88
CA VAL A 100 -19.17 8.63 -17.51
C VAL A 100 -18.11 9.43 -16.74
N ARG A 101 -18.45 10.64 -16.33
CA ARG A 101 -17.46 11.63 -15.80
C ARG A 101 -17.81 12.13 -14.40
N SER A 102 -18.97 11.77 -13.91
CA SER A 102 -19.47 12.17 -12.59
C SER A 102 -20.61 11.25 -12.17
N SER A 103 -21.02 11.37 -10.93
CA SER A 103 -22.22 10.71 -10.41
C SER A 103 -23.54 11.19 -11.06
N VAL A 104 -23.51 12.24 -11.86
CA VAL A 104 -24.69 12.70 -12.62
C VAL A 104 -25.07 11.68 -13.68
N SER A 105 -26.28 11.17 -13.62
CA SER A 105 -26.78 10.14 -14.53
C SER A 105 -26.73 10.58 -15.99
N THR A 106 -26.18 9.76 -16.86
CA THR A 106 -26.14 10.02 -18.31
C THR A 106 -27.31 9.34 -19.00
N THR A 107 -28.10 10.13 -19.76
CA THR A 107 -29.25 9.61 -20.51
C THR A 107 -28.85 9.34 -21.96
N LEU A 108 -29.16 8.14 -22.47
CA LEU A 108 -28.83 7.68 -23.80
C LEU A 108 -30.08 7.15 -24.55
N ASN A 109 -30.29 7.58 -25.76
CA ASN A 109 -31.30 7.03 -26.66
C ASN A 109 -30.61 6.27 -27.79
N LEU A 110 -30.80 4.96 -27.82
CA LEU A 110 -30.17 4.07 -28.83
C LEU A 110 -31.21 3.68 -29.87
N VAL A 111 -30.95 4.01 -31.12
CA VAL A 111 -31.86 3.70 -32.25
C VAL A 111 -31.30 2.53 -33.03
N LEU A 112 -32.02 1.41 -33.09
CA LEU A 112 -31.67 0.24 -33.90
C LEU A 112 -32.35 0.30 -35.25
N GLN A 113 -31.59 0.17 -36.34
CA GLN A 113 -32.12 0.08 -37.67
C GLN A 113 -32.69 -1.33 -37.94
N VAL A 114 -33.77 -1.43 -38.71
CA VAL A 114 -34.32 -2.74 -39.09
C VAL A 114 -33.30 -3.45 -40.00
N GLU A 115 -33.02 -4.73 -39.72
CA GLU A 115 -32.08 -5.54 -40.49
C GLU A 115 -32.59 -5.70 -41.93
N SER A 116 -31.94 -5.01 -42.90
CA SER A 116 -32.19 -5.19 -44.30
C SER A 116 -31.16 -6.16 -44.90
N ALA A 117 -31.59 -7.09 -45.74
CA ALA A 117 -30.80 -8.21 -46.27
C ALA A 117 -29.52 -7.84 -47.07
N VAL A 118 -29.10 -6.59 -47.12
CA VAL A 118 -28.03 -6.07 -48.01
C VAL A 118 -27.02 -5.16 -47.31
N GLN A 119 -27.15 -4.84 -46.03
CA GLN A 119 -26.14 -4.01 -45.34
C GLN A 119 -25.38 -4.83 -44.28
N THR A 120 -24.19 -5.26 -44.64
CA THR A 120 -23.17 -5.60 -43.63
C THR A 120 -22.72 -4.26 -43.03
N VAL A 121 -23.30 -3.89 -41.88
CA VAL A 121 -22.77 -2.78 -41.11
C VAL A 121 -21.47 -3.32 -40.46
N THR A 122 -20.36 -2.99 -41.06
CA THR A 122 -19.08 -3.18 -40.41
C THR A 122 -19.03 -2.23 -39.20
N VAL A 123 -19.38 -2.70 -38.05
CA VAL A 123 -19.16 -2.00 -36.79
C VAL A 123 -17.65 -1.89 -36.64
N GLU A 124 -17.06 -0.77 -37.02
CA GLU A 124 -15.64 -0.53 -36.71
C GLU A 124 -15.48 -0.56 -35.22
N SER A 125 -14.72 -1.54 -34.76
CA SER A 125 -14.47 -1.78 -33.34
C SER A 125 -13.49 -0.77 -32.71
N SER A 126 -13.10 0.27 -33.45
CA SER A 126 -12.15 1.27 -32.96
C SER A 126 -12.86 2.55 -32.50
N GLY A 127 -13.39 2.52 -31.27
CA GLY A 127 -13.53 3.75 -30.49
C GLY A 127 -12.15 4.34 -30.19
N ASP A 128 -12.05 5.62 -29.86
CA ASP A 128 -10.82 6.17 -29.31
C ASP A 128 -10.53 5.45 -28.00
N LEU A 129 -9.39 4.78 -27.93
CA LEU A 129 -8.92 4.07 -26.74
C LEU A 129 -8.16 5.02 -25.79
N ILE A 130 -7.95 6.26 -26.22
CA ILE A 130 -7.22 7.28 -25.46
C ILE A 130 -8.18 8.18 -24.70
N GLU A 131 -7.76 8.59 -23.52
CA GLU A 131 -8.50 9.48 -22.66
C GLU A 131 -8.00 10.91 -22.75
N ASP A 132 -8.90 11.87 -22.67
CA ASP A 132 -8.53 13.28 -22.72
C ASP A 132 -8.58 13.94 -21.31
N ASP A 133 -8.45 13.15 -20.25
CA ASP A 133 -8.27 13.66 -18.89
C ASP A 133 -6.83 14.15 -18.69
N PRO A 134 -6.60 15.33 -18.09
CA PRO A 134 -5.25 15.78 -17.76
C PRO A 134 -4.63 15.08 -16.54
N THR A 135 -5.40 14.33 -15.78
CA THR A 135 -4.95 13.54 -14.62
C THR A 135 -4.35 12.23 -15.12
N PHE A 136 -3.15 11.89 -14.65
CA PHE A 136 -2.55 10.61 -14.99
C PHE A 136 -3.03 9.53 -14.01
N HIS A 137 -3.61 8.46 -14.55
CA HIS A 137 -4.17 7.38 -13.75
C HIS A 137 -4.06 6.03 -14.46
N THR A 138 -4.30 4.96 -13.71
CA THR A 138 -4.39 3.58 -14.19
C THR A 138 -5.67 2.96 -13.67
N ASP A 139 -6.43 2.35 -14.56
CA ASP A 139 -7.68 1.64 -14.23
C ASP A 139 -7.47 0.14 -14.19
N VAL A 140 -7.99 -0.49 -13.17
CA VAL A 140 -7.97 -1.94 -12.98
C VAL A 140 -9.37 -2.44 -12.71
N ASP A 141 -9.90 -3.25 -13.61
CA ASP A 141 -11.20 -3.89 -13.43
C ASP A 141 -11.07 -5.27 -12.78
N ARG A 142 -12.22 -5.81 -12.39
CA ARG A 142 -12.36 -7.09 -11.70
C ARG A 142 -11.71 -8.26 -12.43
N ASP A 143 -11.80 -8.33 -13.73
CA ASP A 143 -11.23 -9.44 -14.51
C ASP A 143 -9.69 -9.48 -14.38
N MET A 144 -9.07 -8.32 -14.36
CA MET A 144 -7.64 -8.14 -14.13
C MET A 144 -7.26 -8.46 -12.68
N LEU A 145 -8.06 -7.98 -11.70
CA LEU A 145 -7.93 -8.31 -10.27
C LEU A 145 -7.88 -9.83 -10.01
N GLN A 146 -8.62 -10.61 -10.77
CA GLN A 146 -8.73 -12.06 -10.57
C GLN A 146 -7.64 -12.88 -11.26
N LYS A 147 -6.98 -12.33 -12.28
CA LYS A 147 -6.07 -13.08 -13.15
C LYS A 147 -4.60 -12.73 -12.98
N VAL A 148 -4.30 -11.54 -12.47
CA VAL A 148 -2.92 -11.16 -12.15
C VAL A 148 -2.42 -12.02 -10.97
N PRO A 149 -1.32 -12.76 -11.11
CA PRO A 149 -0.77 -13.55 -10.02
C PRO A 149 -0.18 -12.64 -8.94
N MET A 150 -0.61 -12.81 -7.70
CA MET A 150 -0.18 -12.00 -6.55
C MET A 150 0.55 -12.86 -5.51
N GLY A 151 1.60 -12.30 -4.91
CA GLY A 151 2.50 -13.04 -4.04
C GLY A 151 2.01 -13.22 -2.59
N SER A 152 1.27 -12.26 -2.05
CA SER A 152 0.78 -12.28 -0.66
C SER A 152 -0.74 -12.19 -0.63
N GLY A 153 -1.37 -13.04 0.18
CA GLY A 153 -2.82 -13.00 0.39
C GLY A 153 -3.28 -11.82 1.25
N SER A 154 -2.48 -11.43 2.23
CA SER A 154 -2.82 -10.38 3.20
C SER A 154 -2.70 -8.95 2.64
N SER A 155 -1.94 -8.76 1.56
CA SER A 155 -1.69 -7.46 0.92
C SER A 155 -2.04 -7.45 -0.57
N ASN A 156 -3.08 -8.17 -0.96
CA ASN A 156 -3.48 -8.33 -2.36
C ASN A 156 -3.71 -7.01 -3.10
N LEU A 157 -4.35 -6.03 -2.46
CA LEU A 157 -4.61 -4.72 -3.06
C LEU A 157 -3.31 -3.95 -3.30
N SER A 158 -2.41 -3.94 -2.34
CA SER A 158 -1.08 -3.33 -2.47
C SER A 158 -0.25 -3.98 -3.56
N ALA A 159 -0.24 -5.33 -3.60
CA ALA A 159 0.45 -6.08 -4.65
C ALA A 159 -0.10 -5.74 -6.04
N LEU A 160 -1.41 -5.63 -6.19
CA LEU A 160 -2.05 -5.26 -7.44
C LEU A 160 -1.63 -3.85 -7.89
N VAL A 161 -1.69 -2.86 -7.01
CA VAL A 161 -1.24 -1.48 -7.31
C VAL A 161 0.22 -1.49 -7.78
N THR A 162 1.09 -2.24 -7.10
CA THR A 162 2.49 -2.38 -7.48
C THR A 162 2.69 -3.01 -8.86
N GLU A 163 1.89 -4.03 -9.20
CA GLU A 163 2.01 -4.74 -10.48
C GLU A 163 1.46 -3.95 -11.67
N THR A 164 0.44 -3.11 -11.45
CA THR A 164 -0.33 -2.48 -12.54
C THR A 164 -0.06 -1.01 -12.73
N THR A 165 0.50 -0.32 -11.73
CA THR A 165 0.67 1.14 -11.77
C THR A 165 2.11 1.52 -12.05
N PRO A 166 2.39 2.36 -13.06
CA PRO A 166 3.73 2.86 -13.30
C PRO A 166 4.18 3.80 -12.18
N GLY A 167 5.47 3.79 -11.85
CA GLY A 167 6.04 4.66 -10.81
C GLY A 167 5.95 4.12 -9.40
N VAL A 168 5.52 2.88 -9.21
CA VAL A 168 5.42 2.24 -7.89
C VAL A 168 6.60 1.32 -7.67
N ALA A 169 7.36 1.57 -6.62
CA ALA A 169 8.41 0.67 -6.15
C ALA A 169 7.86 -0.27 -5.08
N ALA A 170 8.11 -1.58 -5.24
CA ALA A 170 7.71 -2.60 -4.27
C ALA A 170 8.70 -2.67 -3.12
N ASP A 171 8.20 -2.79 -1.90
CA ASP A 171 8.98 -3.10 -0.71
C ASP A 171 8.40 -4.36 -0.02
N SER A 172 9.02 -4.76 1.07
CA SER A 172 8.60 -5.92 1.85
C SER A 172 7.22 -5.76 2.48
N ASN A 173 6.59 -6.88 2.80
CA ASN A 173 5.31 -6.93 3.52
C ASN A 173 4.15 -6.23 2.82
N GLY A 174 4.22 -6.08 1.50
CA GLY A 174 3.21 -5.38 0.72
C GLY A 174 3.27 -3.85 0.84
N LEU A 175 4.29 -3.30 1.46
CA LEU A 175 4.57 -1.87 1.37
C LEU A 175 4.89 -1.49 -0.07
N PHE A 176 4.47 -0.31 -0.48
CA PHE A 176 4.76 0.23 -1.79
C PHE A 176 4.94 1.74 -1.74
N HIS A 177 5.81 2.23 -2.59
CA HIS A 177 6.21 3.63 -2.63
C HIS A 177 5.85 4.23 -3.98
N GLY A 178 4.85 5.10 -3.97
CA GLY A 178 4.38 5.76 -5.19
C GLY A 178 5.26 6.94 -5.56
N LEU A 179 5.80 6.91 -6.78
CA LEU A 179 6.52 8.02 -7.39
C LEU A 179 7.64 8.60 -6.50
N GLY A 180 8.34 7.72 -5.76
CA GLY A 180 9.49 8.09 -4.94
C GLY A 180 9.17 8.74 -3.58
N ASP A 181 7.91 8.84 -3.18
CA ASP A 181 7.53 9.27 -1.84
C ASP A 181 7.45 8.09 -0.88
N HIS A 182 7.65 8.32 0.40
CA HIS A 182 7.56 7.29 1.41
C HIS A 182 6.10 7.11 1.86
N ALA A 183 5.40 6.12 1.27
CA ALA A 183 4.06 5.66 1.66
C ALA A 183 2.97 6.76 1.74
N SER A 184 3.15 7.91 1.08
CA SER A 184 2.14 8.99 1.03
C SER A 184 0.96 8.63 0.12
N ASN A 185 0.32 7.49 0.40
CA ASN A 185 -0.78 6.96 -0.39
C ASN A 185 -2.10 7.09 0.37
N SER A 186 -3.19 7.33 -0.34
CA SER A 186 -4.52 7.30 0.24
C SER A 186 -5.42 6.30 -0.47
N PHE A 187 -6.31 5.67 0.29
CA PHE A 187 -7.38 4.84 -0.24
C PHE A 187 -8.69 5.60 -0.11
N ASN A 188 -9.48 5.61 -1.18
CA ASN A 188 -10.82 6.13 -1.20
C ASN A 188 -11.78 5.01 -1.57
N VAL A 189 -12.64 4.60 -0.64
CA VAL A 189 -13.61 3.53 -0.85
C VAL A 189 -15.00 4.14 -0.92
N ASP A 190 -15.64 4.10 -2.09
CA ASP A 190 -16.97 4.66 -2.35
C ASP A 190 -17.17 6.11 -1.84
N GLY A 191 -16.11 6.92 -1.91
CA GLY A 191 -16.12 8.33 -1.48
C GLY A 191 -15.59 8.56 -0.06
N GLN A 192 -15.38 7.52 0.74
CA GLN A 192 -14.73 7.63 2.04
C GLN A 192 -13.21 7.55 1.89
N THR A 193 -12.50 8.55 2.40
CA THR A 193 -11.03 8.57 2.41
C THR A 193 -10.48 7.81 3.63
N GLU A 194 -9.48 6.96 3.38
CA GLU A 194 -8.76 6.18 4.38
C GLU A 194 -7.24 6.41 4.19
N THR A 195 -6.68 7.45 4.81
CA THR A 195 -5.29 7.90 4.54
C THR A 195 -4.33 7.71 5.70
N ASP A 196 -4.81 7.28 6.84
CA ASP A 196 -4.10 7.48 8.10
C ASP A 196 -3.34 6.25 8.61
N GLN A 197 -3.16 5.21 7.76
CA GLN A 197 -2.62 3.94 8.25
C GLN A 197 -1.63 3.26 7.29
N GLN A 198 -0.38 3.30 7.66
CA GLN A 198 0.64 2.49 7.00
C GLN A 198 0.47 0.99 7.29
N SER A 199 0.15 0.61 8.53
CA SER A 199 -0.03 -0.80 8.92
C SER A 199 -1.12 -1.55 8.16
N LYS A 200 -2.09 -0.83 7.56
CA LYS A 200 -3.08 -1.42 6.64
C LYS A 200 -2.50 -1.95 5.34
N VAL A 201 -1.32 -1.54 4.98
CA VAL A 201 -0.73 -1.94 3.69
C VAL A 201 -0.40 -3.42 3.67
N PHE A 202 -0.07 -4.01 4.81
CA PHE A 202 0.25 -5.44 4.89
C PHE A 202 -0.82 -6.31 5.54
N SER A 203 -1.94 -5.72 5.98
CA SER A 203 -3.12 -6.51 6.41
C SER A 203 -4.36 -5.62 6.56
N ASN A 204 -5.52 -6.23 6.75
CA ASN A 204 -6.79 -5.54 6.98
C ASN A 204 -7.21 -4.58 5.86
N GLN A 205 -6.84 -4.86 4.63
CA GLN A 205 -7.31 -4.15 3.45
C GLN A 205 -8.76 -4.55 3.16
N ILE A 206 -9.45 -3.72 2.36
CA ILE A 206 -10.77 -4.12 1.85
C ILE A 206 -10.65 -5.41 1.04
N PRO A 207 -11.53 -6.40 1.23
CA PRO A 207 -11.48 -7.66 0.50
C PRO A 207 -11.50 -7.43 -1.02
N SER A 208 -10.56 -8.01 -1.75
CA SER A 208 -10.45 -7.83 -3.20
C SER A 208 -11.70 -8.31 -3.97
N ASN A 209 -12.41 -9.31 -3.43
CA ASN A 209 -13.67 -9.78 -4.01
C ASN A 209 -14.83 -8.80 -3.85
N SER A 210 -14.75 -7.84 -2.90
CA SER A 210 -15.74 -6.79 -2.74
C SER A 210 -15.57 -5.64 -3.75
N ILE A 211 -14.42 -5.58 -4.43
CA ILE A 211 -14.08 -4.49 -5.33
C ILE A 211 -14.62 -4.78 -6.74
N GLN A 212 -15.25 -3.77 -7.34
CA GLN A 212 -15.68 -3.76 -8.73
C GLN A 212 -14.59 -3.25 -9.67
N SER A 213 -13.96 -2.15 -9.29
CA SER A 213 -12.86 -1.52 -10.03
C SER A 213 -12.00 -0.67 -9.11
N ILE A 214 -10.77 -0.45 -9.55
CA ILE A 214 -9.81 0.45 -8.91
C ILE A 214 -9.33 1.44 -9.95
N GLU A 215 -9.28 2.71 -9.58
CA GLU A 215 -8.57 3.76 -10.28
C GLU A 215 -7.39 4.19 -9.41
N VAL A 216 -6.18 4.14 -9.93
CA VAL A 216 -4.97 4.62 -9.23
C VAL A 216 -4.53 5.92 -9.86
N ILE A 217 -4.78 7.03 -9.19
CA ILE A 217 -4.38 8.37 -9.63
C ILE A 217 -2.94 8.59 -9.15
N SER A 218 -2.03 8.84 -10.09
CA SER A 218 -0.61 9.01 -9.84
C SER A 218 -0.09 10.40 -10.20
N GLY A 219 -0.94 11.29 -10.70
CA GLY A 219 -0.55 12.64 -11.08
C GLY A 219 -1.62 13.69 -10.90
N ALA A 220 -1.28 14.77 -10.19
CA ALA A 220 -2.11 15.97 -9.99
C ALA A 220 -3.61 15.66 -9.73
N PRO A 221 -3.93 15.02 -8.60
CA PRO A 221 -5.27 14.54 -8.34
C PRO A 221 -6.32 15.66 -8.31
N PRO A 222 -7.60 15.38 -8.65
CA PRO A 222 -8.71 16.31 -8.53
C PRO A 222 -8.81 16.96 -7.15
N ALA A 223 -9.47 18.14 -7.07
CA ALA A 223 -9.52 18.95 -5.85
C ALA A 223 -10.27 18.28 -4.69
N GLU A 224 -11.08 17.27 -4.94
CA GLU A 224 -11.74 16.48 -3.91
C GLU A 224 -10.77 15.64 -3.06
N TYR A 225 -9.60 15.27 -3.61
CA TYR A 225 -8.59 14.50 -2.90
C TYR A 225 -7.54 15.42 -2.28
N GLY A 226 -7.13 15.12 -1.07
CA GLY A 226 -6.13 15.87 -0.32
C GLY A 226 -5.37 14.98 0.64
N ASP A 227 -4.62 15.57 1.55
CA ASP A 227 -3.83 14.90 2.58
C ASP A 227 -2.66 14.12 1.95
N LYS A 228 -2.71 12.84 1.80
CA LYS A 228 -1.66 12.00 1.20
C LYS A 228 -2.01 11.69 -0.25
N THR A 229 -1.27 12.26 -1.18
CA THR A 229 -1.63 12.25 -2.61
C THR A 229 -0.52 11.78 -3.54
N SER A 230 0.46 11.05 -3.04
CA SER A 230 1.45 10.43 -3.91
C SER A 230 0.79 9.43 -4.86
N LEU A 231 -0.09 8.60 -4.31
CA LEU A 231 -1.08 7.84 -5.04
C LEU A 231 -2.43 7.98 -4.35
N VAL A 232 -3.49 8.17 -5.13
CA VAL A 232 -4.87 8.09 -4.64
C VAL A 232 -5.49 6.84 -5.26
N ILE A 233 -5.80 5.85 -4.42
CA ILE A 233 -6.35 4.57 -4.84
C ILE A 233 -7.85 4.61 -4.60
N VAL A 234 -8.62 4.78 -5.67
CA VAL A 234 -10.07 4.91 -5.65
C VAL A 234 -10.70 3.55 -5.91
N ALA A 235 -11.26 2.94 -4.89
CA ALA A 235 -11.94 1.66 -4.99
C ALA A 235 -13.46 1.86 -5.06
N THR A 236 -14.07 1.32 -6.12
CA THR A 236 -15.52 1.22 -6.25
C THR A 236 -15.93 -0.19 -5.86
N THR A 237 -16.86 -0.33 -4.91
CA THR A 237 -17.28 -1.65 -4.43
C THR A 237 -18.40 -2.23 -5.29
N ARG A 238 -18.60 -3.54 -5.17
CA ARG A 238 -19.70 -4.26 -5.82
C ARG A 238 -21.02 -3.95 -5.16
N SER A 239 -22.10 -3.95 -5.96
CA SER A 239 -23.47 -3.72 -5.52
C SER A 239 -24.38 -4.87 -5.95
N GLY A 240 -25.37 -5.18 -5.14
CA GLY A 240 -26.46 -6.11 -5.50
C GLY A 240 -27.62 -5.47 -6.21
N GLN A 241 -27.59 -4.17 -6.47
CA GLN A 241 -28.71 -3.45 -7.10
C GLN A 241 -29.01 -3.99 -8.51
N GLY A 242 -30.25 -4.28 -8.79
CA GLY A 242 -30.68 -4.85 -10.07
C GLY A 242 -30.49 -6.37 -10.21
N ALA A 243 -29.83 -7.02 -9.26
CA ALA A 243 -29.67 -8.47 -9.23
C ALA A 243 -30.97 -9.16 -8.82
N THR A 244 -31.89 -9.36 -9.78
CA THR A 244 -33.21 -9.99 -9.52
C THR A 244 -33.13 -11.47 -9.18
N LYS A 245 -31.98 -12.10 -9.44
CA LYS A 245 -31.64 -13.46 -9.02
C LYS A 245 -30.37 -13.41 -8.20
N PRO A 246 -30.27 -14.19 -7.13
CA PRO A 246 -29.02 -14.33 -6.40
C PRO A 246 -27.89 -14.83 -7.34
N THR A 247 -26.77 -14.14 -7.30
CA THR A 247 -25.53 -14.52 -8.00
C THR A 247 -24.38 -14.38 -7.04
N GLY A 248 -23.42 -15.25 -7.15
CA GLY A 248 -22.27 -15.21 -6.26
C GLY A 248 -21.23 -16.26 -6.58
N SER A 249 -20.23 -16.32 -5.70
CA SER A 249 -19.20 -17.34 -5.82
C SER A 249 -18.80 -17.89 -4.46
N ILE A 250 -18.32 -19.12 -4.48
CA ILE A 250 -17.63 -19.76 -3.36
C ILE A 250 -16.28 -20.18 -3.89
N SER A 251 -15.21 -19.71 -3.26
CA SER A 251 -13.85 -20.10 -3.66
C SER A 251 -13.06 -20.70 -2.50
N SER A 252 -12.12 -21.56 -2.85
CA SER A 252 -11.13 -22.09 -1.91
C SER A 252 -9.82 -22.28 -2.63
N SER A 253 -8.72 -21.95 -1.96
CA SER A 253 -7.38 -22.21 -2.47
C SER A 253 -6.50 -22.89 -1.42
N TYR A 254 -5.50 -23.61 -1.94
CA TYR A 254 -4.44 -24.20 -1.12
C TYR A 254 -3.11 -24.12 -1.86
N GLY A 255 -2.04 -23.84 -1.12
CA GLY A 255 -0.73 -23.64 -1.72
C GLY A 255 0.46 -23.92 -0.81
N THR A 256 1.62 -23.53 -1.30
CA THR A 256 2.89 -23.60 -0.59
C THR A 256 2.80 -22.86 0.75
N PHE A 257 3.61 -23.26 1.72
CA PHE A 257 3.60 -22.76 3.10
C PHE A 257 2.30 -23.02 3.88
N GLY A 258 1.49 -23.99 3.42
CA GLY A 258 0.18 -24.24 4.01
C GLY A 258 -0.79 -23.08 3.85
N ALA A 259 -0.53 -22.19 2.89
CA ALA A 259 -1.41 -21.07 2.59
C ALA A 259 -2.76 -21.59 2.12
N ALA A 260 -3.82 -21.22 2.82
CA ALA A 260 -5.18 -21.61 2.53
C ALA A 260 -6.09 -20.40 2.57
N THR A 261 -6.91 -20.22 1.55
CA THR A 261 -7.94 -19.17 1.54
C THR A 261 -9.31 -19.76 1.31
N GLY A 262 -10.33 -19.09 1.81
CA GLY A 262 -11.72 -19.39 1.49
C GLY A 262 -12.51 -18.09 1.38
N SER A 263 -13.41 -17.98 0.40
CA SER A 263 -14.29 -16.82 0.29
C SER A 263 -15.69 -17.21 -0.18
N ILE A 264 -16.66 -16.41 0.22
CA ILE A 264 -18.05 -16.49 -0.23
C ILE A 264 -18.50 -15.08 -0.55
N ASP A 265 -18.98 -14.84 -1.75
CA ASP A 265 -19.67 -13.62 -2.13
C ASP A 265 -21.09 -13.91 -2.65
N LEU A 266 -21.99 -12.98 -2.36
CA LEU A 266 -23.39 -13.07 -2.76
C LEU A 266 -23.92 -11.68 -3.12
N SER A 267 -24.48 -11.54 -4.32
CA SER A 267 -25.16 -10.37 -4.82
C SER A 267 -26.63 -10.71 -5.07
N TYR A 268 -27.54 -9.98 -4.46
CA TYR A 268 -28.98 -10.16 -4.64
C TYR A 268 -29.73 -8.86 -4.40
N GLY A 269 -30.94 -8.76 -4.93
CA GLY A 269 -31.71 -7.55 -4.79
C GLY A 269 -33.05 -7.57 -5.50
N GLY A 270 -33.63 -6.42 -5.62
CA GLY A 270 -34.90 -6.17 -6.28
C GLY A 270 -34.86 -4.90 -7.11
N LYS A 271 -36.02 -4.36 -7.44
CA LYS A 271 -36.13 -3.15 -8.26
C LYS A 271 -35.54 -1.92 -7.55
N ASN A 272 -35.74 -1.81 -6.24
CA ASN A 272 -35.42 -0.63 -5.46
C ASN A 272 -34.36 -0.87 -4.36
N TRP A 273 -33.76 -2.04 -4.32
CA TRP A 273 -32.76 -2.38 -3.33
C TRP A 273 -31.76 -3.38 -3.86
N GLY A 274 -30.60 -3.42 -3.28
CA GLY A 274 -29.60 -4.40 -3.53
C GLY A 274 -28.78 -4.67 -2.27
N ASN A 275 -28.23 -5.86 -2.18
CA ASN A 275 -27.28 -6.21 -1.16
C ASN A 275 -26.16 -7.04 -1.79
N PHE A 276 -24.96 -6.67 -1.46
CA PHE A 276 -23.77 -7.42 -1.76
C PHE A 276 -23.05 -7.74 -0.46
N VAL A 277 -22.84 -9.01 -0.19
CA VAL A 277 -22.10 -9.49 0.98
C VAL A 277 -20.94 -10.35 0.55
N GLU A 278 -19.82 -10.18 1.23
CA GLU A 278 -18.61 -10.96 1.03
C GLU A 278 -17.97 -11.28 2.35
N THR A 279 -17.46 -12.50 2.49
CA THR A 279 -16.61 -12.91 3.61
C THR A 279 -15.45 -13.75 3.10
N ASP A 280 -14.26 -13.48 3.59
CA ASP A 280 -13.09 -14.27 3.27
C ASP A 280 -12.24 -14.58 4.50
N GLY A 281 -11.33 -15.52 4.32
CA GLY A 281 -10.32 -15.85 5.31
C GLY A 281 -9.06 -16.39 4.67
N LEU A 282 -7.95 -16.05 5.29
CA LEU A 282 -6.60 -16.47 4.92
C LEU A 282 -5.90 -17.08 6.14
N ASN A 283 -5.18 -18.16 5.91
CA ASN A 283 -4.21 -18.70 6.85
C ASN A 283 -2.93 -19.04 6.09
N SER A 284 -1.77 -18.70 6.63
CA SER A 284 -0.48 -18.96 6.00
C SER A 284 0.61 -19.22 7.03
N GLY A 285 1.53 -20.11 6.71
CA GLY A 285 2.78 -20.29 7.44
C GLY A 285 3.85 -19.28 7.05
N ARG A 286 3.63 -18.50 5.95
CA ARG A 286 4.39 -17.33 5.54
C ARG A 286 3.41 -16.18 5.30
N PHE A 287 3.12 -15.44 6.36
CA PHE A 287 2.14 -14.36 6.33
C PHE A 287 2.75 -13.04 5.85
N LEU A 288 3.95 -12.75 6.30
CA LEU A 288 4.76 -11.59 5.92
C LEU A 288 5.97 -12.03 5.06
N ASP A 289 6.80 -11.09 4.68
CA ASP A 289 8.10 -11.35 4.08
C ASP A 289 9.15 -11.45 5.19
N PRO A 290 9.64 -12.66 5.52
CA PRO A 290 10.55 -12.83 6.65
C PRO A 290 11.97 -12.34 6.32
N PRO A 291 12.77 -12.01 7.35
CA PRO A 291 14.18 -11.68 7.19
C PRO A 291 15.04 -12.88 6.75
N GLU A 292 14.48 -14.06 6.72
CA GLU A 292 15.12 -15.27 6.21
C GLU A 292 14.38 -15.84 5.00
N PHE A 293 15.12 -16.39 4.05
CA PHE A 293 14.51 -17.08 2.91
C PHE A 293 13.75 -18.34 3.36
N ALA A 294 14.26 -19.05 4.37
CA ALA A 294 13.55 -20.11 5.06
C ALA A 294 12.60 -19.51 6.10
N VAL A 295 11.35 -19.94 6.08
CA VAL A 295 10.33 -19.47 7.04
C VAL A 295 10.63 -20.03 8.44
N ILE A 296 10.88 -19.16 9.39
CA ILE A 296 11.16 -19.56 10.77
C ILE A 296 9.97 -19.20 11.65
N HIS A 297 9.53 -18.04 11.82
CA HIS A 297 8.45 -17.61 12.71
C HIS A 297 7.60 -16.58 11.98
N ASP A 298 6.58 -17.03 11.24
CA ASP A 298 5.88 -16.16 10.30
C ASP A 298 4.45 -16.64 10.01
N LYS A 299 3.81 -17.28 10.99
CA LYS A 299 2.40 -17.70 10.83
C LYS A 299 1.48 -16.51 10.97
N GLY A 300 0.39 -16.53 10.21
CA GLY A 300 -0.66 -15.55 10.37
C GLY A 300 -1.98 -15.99 9.77
N ASN A 301 -3.02 -15.31 10.18
CA ASN A 301 -4.37 -15.46 9.64
C ASN A 301 -5.07 -14.10 9.54
N GLU A 302 -6.00 -14.02 8.61
CA GLU A 302 -6.85 -12.87 8.39
C GLU A 302 -8.29 -13.31 8.12
N GLU A 303 -9.26 -12.54 8.59
CA GLU A 303 -10.69 -12.75 8.39
C GLU A 303 -11.32 -11.40 8.04
N ASN A 304 -12.07 -11.38 6.96
CA ASN A 304 -12.73 -10.18 6.46
C ASN A 304 -14.23 -10.42 6.25
N ALA A 305 -15.02 -9.39 6.44
CA ALA A 305 -16.42 -9.35 6.10
C ALA A 305 -16.79 -7.97 5.57
N PHE A 306 -17.40 -7.92 4.41
CA PHE A 306 -17.90 -6.71 3.77
C PHE A 306 -19.36 -6.87 3.42
N ASP A 307 -20.18 -5.84 3.70
CA ASP A 307 -21.60 -5.82 3.34
C ASP A 307 -21.95 -4.44 2.81
N ARG A 308 -22.48 -4.38 1.60
CA ARG A 308 -23.03 -3.17 0.99
C ARG A 308 -24.51 -3.32 0.76
N VAL A 309 -25.27 -2.42 1.35
CA VAL A 309 -26.73 -2.32 1.18
C VAL A 309 -27.04 -1.07 0.41
N ASP A 310 -27.63 -1.21 -0.77
CA ASP A 310 -28.14 -0.12 -1.58
C ASP A 310 -29.67 -0.08 -1.45
N TYR A 311 -30.22 1.07 -1.19
CA TYR A 311 -31.67 1.24 -1.13
C TYR A 311 -32.10 2.51 -1.87
N SER A 312 -33.02 2.31 -2.77
CA SER A 312 -33.59 3.33 -3.65
C SER A 312 -34.94 3.81 -3.15
N PHE A 313 -35.04 4.99 -2.65
CA PHE A 313 -36.26 5.60 -2.08
C PHE A 313 -37.28 6.05 -3.18
N ASP A 314 -36.99 6.79 -4.18
CA ASP A 314 -37.76 7.08 -5.42
C ASP A 314 -36.81 7.23 -6.63
N GLN A 315 -37.14 8.01 -7.63
CA GLN A 315 -36.28 8.21 -8.81
C GLN A 315 -35.16 9.24 -8.58
N ASN A 316 -35.13 9.91 -7.44
CA ASN A 316 -34.21 11.00 -7.15
C ASN A 316 -33.36 10.80 -5.90
N ASP A 317 -33.81 10.01 -4.96
CA ASP A 317 -33.20 9.92 -3.62
C ASP A 317 -32.75 8.50 -3.26
N SER A 318 -31.56 8.32 -2.72
CA SER A 318 -30.95 7.01 -2.44
C SER A 318 -30.01 7.00 -1.25
N ILE A 319 -29.79 5.83 -0.72
CA ILE A 319 -28.75 5.59 0.29
C ILE A 319 -28.01 4.30 -0.05
N HIS A 320 -26.71 4.31 0.11
CA HIS A 320 -25.94 3.08 0.28
C HIS A 320 -25.26 3.09 1.66
N LEU A 321 -25.06 1.91 2.18
CA LEU A 321 -24.41 1.68 3.46
C LEU A 321 -23.35 0.62 3.25
N ASP A 322 -22.10 0.98 3.53
CA ASP A 322 -20.98 0.06 3.54
C ASP A 322 -20.61 -0.29 4.98
N LEU A 323 -20.46 -1.58 5.23
CA LEU A 323 -20.00 -2.15 6.49
C LEU A 323 -18.76 -2.99 6.20
N ASN A 324 -17.66 -2.69 6.88
CA ASN A 324 -16.44 -3.48 6.76
C ASN A 324 -15.94 -3.90 8.14
N TYR A 325 -15.58 -5.15 8.26
CA TYR A 325 -14.89 -5.71 9.41
C TYR A 325 -13.70 -6.54 8.93
N SER A 326 -12.54 -6.27 9.51
CA SER A 326 -11.33 -7.04 9.25
C SER A 326 -10.62 -7.35 10.57
N ARG A 327 -10.04 -8.52 10.64
CA ARG A 327 -9.21 -8.95 11.77
C ARG A 327 -8.04 -9.76 11.25
N SER A 328 -6.84 -9.46 11.75
CA SER A 328 -5.65 -10.28 11.52
C SER A 328 -4.91 -10.58 12.82
N TRP A 329 -4.23 -11.71 12.80
CA TRP A 329 -3.22 -12.09 13.76
C TRP A 329 -2.01 -12.64 13.02
N PHE A 330 -0.81 -12.18 13.38
CA PHE A 330 0.40 -12.67 12.74
C PHE A 330 1.61 -12.57 13.68
N GLN A 331 2.53 -13.49 13.51
CA GLN A 331 3.81 -13.53 14.22
C GLN A 331 4.76 -12.49 13.62
N THR A 332 5.62 -11.91 14.44
CA THR A 332 6.77 -11.14 13.97
C THR A 332 7.78 -12.12 13.38
N PRO A 333 8.18 -12.00 12.11
CA PRO A 333 9.18 -12.88 11.52
C PRO A 333 10.50 -12.78 12.27
N ASN A 334 11.05 -13.90 12.69
CA ASN A 334 12.35 -13.96 13.35
C ASN A 334 13.47 -14.35 12.39
N ALA A 335 14.54 -13.59 12.39
CA ALA A 335 15.81 -13.93 11.77
C ALA A 335 16.69 -14.78 12.69
N TYR A 336 17.79 -15.31 12.18
CA TYR A 336 18.77 -16.03 13.00
C TYR A 336 19.35 -15.15 14.11
N GLU A 337 19.59 -13.88 13.85
CA GLU A 337 20.08 -12.91 14.83
C GLU A 337 19.03 -12.57 15.90
N ASN A 338 17.75 -12.81 15.63
CA ASN A 338 16.66 -12.64 16.60
C ASN A 338 16.41 -13.90 17.47
N LEU A 339 17.10 -14.98 17.17
CA LEU A 339 17.15 -16.14 18.05
C LEU A 339 18.17 -15.86 19.15
N GLY A 340 17.77 -15.57 20.36
CA GLY A 340 18.63 -15.12 21.46
C GLY A 340 20.01 -15.83 21.55
N VAL A 341 20.98 -15.13 22.06
CA VAL A 341 22.42 -15.50 22.05
C VAL A 341 22.68 -16.96 22.48
N GLU A 342 21.92 -17.50 23.41
CA GLU A 342 22.02 -18.92 23.81
C GLU A 342 21.67 -19.89 22.68
N ASN A 343 20.85 -19.45 21.72
CA ASN A 343 20.37 -20.23 20.60
C ASN A 343 21.31 -20.16 19.43
N VAL A 344 21.88 -18.99 19.17
CA VAL A 344 22.93 -18.80 18.14
C VAL A 344 24.17 -19.63 18.49
N THR A 345 24.54 -19.72 19.77
CA THR A 345 25.66 -20.56 20.19
C THR A 345 25.33 -22.05 20.05
N ALA A 346 24.08 -22.46 20.29
CA ALA A 346 23.62 -23.82 20.06
C ALA A 346 23.50 -24.15 18.55
N LEU A 347 23.15 -23.18 17.73
CA LEU A 347 23.14 -23.29 16.26
C LEU A 347 24.57 -23.48 15.68
N GLY A 348 25.59 -22.82 16.23
CA GLY A 348 27.00 -22.96 15.82
C GLY A 348 27.67 -24.27 16.23
N THR A 349 27.07 -25.04 17.11
CA THR A 349 27.63 -26.32 17.60
C THR A 349 26.89 -27.57 17.15
N SER A 350 25.74 -27.43 16.50
CA SER A 350 24.90 -28.55 16.01
C SER A 350 24.71 -28.49 14.51
N ALA A 351 24.89 -29.62 13.85
CA ALA A 351 24.66 -29.80 12.41
C ALA A 351 23.17 -29.65 12.01
N SER A 352 22.27 -29.40 12.96
CA SER A 352 20.88 -29.09 12.72
C SER A 352 20.39 -28.10 13.77
N PRO A 353 20.00 -26.88 13.38
CA PRO A 353 19.39 -25.94 14.32
C PRO A 353 18.09 -26.57 14.84
N THR A 354 18.05 -26.81 16.15
CA THR A 354 16.81 -27.19 16.81
C THR A 354 16.01 -25.91 17.06
N PHE A 355 15.08 -25.60 16.18
CA PHE A 355 14.13 -24.48 16.31
C PHE A 355 13.19 -24.60 17.52
N SER A 356 13.40 -25.55 18.40
CA SER A 356 12.62 -25.74 19.63
C SER A 356 12.64 -24.54 20.58
N VAL A 357 13.57 -23.62 20.39
CA VAL A 357 13.73 -22.42 21.21
C VAL A 357 13.04 -21.20 20.62
N VAL A 358 12.71 -21.22 19.33
CA VAL A 358 11.94 -20.14 18.67
C VAL A 358 10.53 -20.00 19.26
N GLY A 359 9.97 -21.05 19.86
CA GLY A 359 8.68 -20.99 20.54
C GLY A 359 8.62 -20.06 21.75
N ASP A 360 9.76 -19.75 22.37
CA ASP A 360 9.81 -18.82 23.50
C ASP A 360 9.82 -17.36 23.05
N THR A 361 10.03 -17.11 21.75
CA THR A 361 10.03 -15.79 21.10
C THR A 361 8.73 -15.52 20.33
N ASP A 362 7.58 -15.87 20.88
CA ASP A 362 6.28 -15.77 20.21
C ASP A 362 5.74 -14.31 20.17
N GLN A 363 6.51 -13.41 19.62
CA GLN A 363 6.11 -12.04 19.33
C GLN A 363 5.04 -12.03 18.24
N HIS A 364 3.99 -11.28 18.44
CA HIS A 364 2.89 -11.25 17.47
C HIS A 364 2.10 -9.94 17.50
N SER A 365 1.44 -9.67 16.40
CA SER A 365 0.51 -8.56 16.26
C SER A 365 -0.92 -9.04 16.14
N LYS A 366 -1.86 -8.19 16.57
CA LYS A 366 -3.30 -8.32 16.34
C LYS A 366 -3.82 -6.99 15.83
N ILE A 367 -4.41 -7.00 14.64
CA ILE A 367 -5.02 -5.82 14.05
C ILE A 367 -6.53 -6.09 13.91
N GLY A 368 -7.34 -5.08 14.15
CA GLY A 368 -8.78 -5.14 13.92
C GLY A 368 -9.30 -3.83 13.41
N THR A 369 -10.12 -3.88 12.36
CA THR A 369 -10.75 -2.71 11.74
C THR A 369 -12.25 -2.93 11.71
N PHE A 370 -12.98 -1.89 12.04
CA PHE A 370 -14.43 -1.80 11.82
C PHE A 370 -14.75 -0.47 11.16
N ASN A 371 -15.54 -0.50 10.10
CA ASN A 371 -15.98 0.69 9.39
C ASN A 371 -17.47 0.62 9.08
N ILE A 372 -18.15 1.76 9.21
CA ILE A 372 -19.53 1.99 8.78
C ILE A 372 -19.62 3.32 8.04
N SER A 373 -20.12 3.29 6.80
CA SER A 373 -20.15 4.45 5.92
C SER A 373 -21.48 4.53 5.16
N PRO A 374 -22.50 5.21 5.72
CA PRO A 374 -23.70 5.56 4.98
C PRO A 374 -23.47 6.77 4.07
N THR A 375 -23.91 6.69 2.83
CA THR A 375 -23.93 7.82 1.89
C THR A 375 -25.32 7.98 1.28
N TYR A 376 -25.90 9.18 1.44
CA TYR A 376 -27.14 9.59 0.81
C TYR A 376 -26.85 10.36 -0.47
N THR A 377 -27.56 10.03 -1.54
CA THR A 377 -27.48 10.69 -2.83
C THR A 377 -28.82 11.22 -3.25
N ARG A 378 -28.88 12.48 -3.74
CA ARG A 378 -30.05 13.10 -4.31
C ARG A 378 -29.81 13.62 -5.72
N VAL A 379 -30.57 13.13 -6.67
CA VAL A 379 -30.65 13.69 -8.03
C VAL A 379 -31.50 14.96 -7.96
N VAL A 380 -30.87 16.13 -7.94
CA VAL A 380 -31.52 17.43 -7.81
C VAL A 380 -32.18 17.84 -9.14
N SER A 381 -31.54 17.48 -10.24
CA SER A 381 -32.03 17.70 -11.60
C SER A 381 -31.35 16.75 -12.59
N ASN A 382 -31.77 16.74 -13.86
CA ASN A 382 -31.06 15.97 -14.91
C ASN A 382 -29.59 16.37 -15.12
N TYR A 383 -29.13 17.42 -14.46
CA TYR A 383 -27.76 17.95 -14.59
C TYR A 383 -27.02 18.04 -13.27
N SER A 384 -27.66 17.68 -12.16
CA SER A 384 -27.06 17.88 -10.84
C SER A 384 -27.42 16.79 -9.85
N VAL A 385 -26.43 16.40 -9.06
CA VAL A 385 -26.51 15.43 -7.98
C VAL A 385 -25.89 16.03 -6.73
N PHE A 386 -26.48 15.74 -5.59
CA PHE A 386 -25.98 16.06 -4.26
C PHE A 386 -25.70 14.78 -3.51
N ASN A 387 -24.52 14.65 -2.90
CA ASN A 387 -24.09 13.57 -2.04
C ASN A 387 -23.85 14.08 -0.62
N LEU A 388 -24.21 13.26 0.36
CA LEU A 388 -23.91 13.48 1.78
C LEU A 388 -23.54 12.15 2.41
N GLY A 389 -22.29 11.97 2.75
CA GLY A 389 -21.77 10.78 3.43
C GLY A 389 -21.33 11.09 4.85
N ALA A 390 -21.39 10.08 5.69
CA ALA A 390 -20.80 10.08 7.02
C ALA A 390 -20.07 8.76 7.23
N PHE A 391 -19.06 8.74 8.10
CA PHE A 391 -18.38 7.49 8.43
C PHE A 391 -17.93 7.46 9.88
N LEU A 392 -17.83 6.26 10.40
CA LEU A 392 -17.19 5.95 11.65
C LEU A 392 -16.31 4.72 11.45
N ARG A 393 -15.01 4.91 11.65
CA ARG A 393 -14.02 3.86 11.54
C ARG A 393 -13.26 3.73 12.84
N LYS A 394 -12.96 2.50 13.22
CA LYS A 394 -12.11 2.18 14.36
C LYS A 394 -11.09 1.15 13.97
N ASP A 395 -9.82 1.49 14.20
CA ASP A 395 -8.69 0.59 14.06
C ASP A 395 -8.05 0.33 15.42
N ILE A 396 -7.68 -0.91 15.65
CA ILE A 396 -6.97 -1.35 16.85
C ILE A 396 -5.74 -2.12 16.37
N TYR A 397 -4.59 -1.68 16.80
CA TYR A 397 -3.33 -2.35 16.56
C TYR A 397 -2.70 -2.73 17.90
N ASN A 398 -2.50 -4.00 18.12
CA ASN A 398 -1.83 -4.50 19.32
C ASN A 398 -0.59 -5.28 18.92
N TYR A 399 0.52 -4.97 19.55
CA TYR A 399 1.76 -5.71 19.47
C TYR A 399 2.10 -6.30 20.84
N PHE A 400 2.46 -7.57 20.86
CA PHE A 400 2.78 -8.32 22.06
C PHE A 400 4.19 -8.90 21.96
N PRO A 401 5.04 -8.69 22.99
CA PRO A 401 6.27 -9.42 23.12
C PRO A 401 5.98 -10.90 23.44
N SER A 402 7.01 -11.74 23.43
CA SER A 402 6.88 -13.11 23.88
C SER A 402 6.55 -13.20 25.39
N GLY A 403 6.09 -14.35 25.84
CA GLY A 403 5.79 -14.60 27.25
C GLY A 403 7.01 -14.45 28.20
N ASN A 404 8.22 -14.58 27.66
CA ASN A 404 9.48 -14.22 28.32
C ASN A 404 10.10 -13.01 27.60
N PRO A 405 10.03 -11.79 28.14
CA PRO A 405 10.57 -10.61 27.52
C PRO A 405 12.06 -10.69 27.17
N LEU A 406 12.84 -11.48 27.92
CA LEU A 406 14.27 -11.70 27.65
C LEU A 406 14.50 -12.60 26.42
N ALA A 407 13.48 -13.33 25.99
CA ALA A 407 13.55 -14.17 24.78
C ALA A 407 13.24 -13.41 23.48
N ASP A 408 12.71 -12.19 23.58
CA ASP A 408 12.52 -11.31 22.40
C ASP A 408 13.85 -10.80 21.83
N LEU A 409 14.93 -11.12 22.51
CA LEU A 409 16.24 -10.66 22.14
C LEU A 409 16.72 -11.35 20.88
N GLY A 410 16.98 -10.52 19.89
CA GLY A 410 18.06 -10.76 18.92
C GLY A 410 19.43 -10.52 19.55
N PRO A 411 20.49 -10.44 18.74
CA PRO A 411 21.77 -9.92 19.23
C PRO A 411 21.55 -8.62 19.99
N SER A 412 22.29 -8.45 21.07
CA SER A 412 22.15 -7.33 22.01
C SER A 412 22.21 -5.93 21.41
N ASN A 413 22.67 -5.83 20.19
CA ASN A 413 22.75 -4.61 19.41
C ASN A 413 21.48 -4.27 18.62
N LEU A 414 20.53 -5.19 18.46
CA LEU A 414 19.33 -4.98 17.66
C LEU A 414 18.12 -4.58 18.50
N GLN A 415 17.97 -5.10 19.71
CA GLN A 415 16.85 -4.75 20.57
C GLN A 415 17.27 -4.61 22.03
N THR A 416 17.21 -3.41 22.54
CA THR A 416 17.59 -3.08 23.91
C THR A 416 16.43 -3.15 24.90
N SER A 417 15.18 -3.16 24.38
CA SER A 417 13.98 -3.18 25.20
C SER A 417 12.92 -4.14 24.68
N SER A 418 12.23 -4.83 25.57
CA SER A 418 10.97 -5.52 25.26
C SER A 418 9.84 -4.50 25.25
N ILE A 419 8.96 -4.59 24.26
CA ILE A 419 7.91 -3.61 24.02
C ILE A 419 6.58 -4.33 23.83
N SER A 420 5.54 -3.77 24.45
CA SER A 420 4.15 -4.10 24.17
C SER A 420 3.40 -2.83 23.83
N GLN A 421 2.62 -2.83 22.78
CA GLN A 421 1.82 -1.68 22.35
C GLN A 421 0.35 -2.04 22.21
N ILE A 422 -0.52 -1.17 22.69
CA ILE A 422 -1.95 -1.14 22.39
C ILE A 422 -2.27 0.23 21.79
N ARG A 423 -2.51 0.26 20.50
CA ARG A 423 -2.88 1.49 19.79
C ARG A 423 -4.33 1.41 19.32
N SER A 424 -5.09 2.48 19.53
CA SER A 424 -6.45 2.63 19.04
C SER A 424 -6.61 3.96 18.34
N LEU A 425 -7.14 3.90 17.15
CA LEU A 425 -7.52 5.06 16.35
C LEU A 425 -9.02 4.96 16.07
N MET A 426 -9.75 6.04 16.33
CA MET A 426 -11.14 6.18 15.93
C MET A 426 -11.29 7.43 15.08
N ASN A 427 -11.66 7.24 13.82
CA ASN A 427 -11.90 8.31 12.86
C ASN A 427 -13.41 8.42 12.59
N ALA A 428 -13.96 9.62 12.72
CA ALA A 428 -15.34 9.94 12.42
C ALA A 428 -15.39 11.17 11.53
N GLY A 429 -16.21 11.12 10.48
CA GLY A 429 -16.29 12.24 9.55
C GLY A 429 -17.59 12.33 8.80
N ILE A 430 -17.70 13.43 8.08
CA ILE A 430 -18.79 13.75 7.18
C ILE A 430 -18.22 14.39 5.92
N HIS A 431 -18.75 14.01 4.77
CA HIS A 431 -18.45 14.67 3.51
C HIS A 431 -19.72 14.99 2.75
N SER A 432 -19.67 16.05 1.97
CA SER A 432 -20.78 16.48 1.15
C SER A 432 -20.25 17.10 -0.13
N ASP A 433 -20.84 16.74 -1.25
CA ASP A 433 -20.52 17.31 -2.55
C ASP A 433 -21.77 17.56 -3.41
N PHE A 434 -21.64 18.53 -4.29
CA PHE A 434 -22.62 18.86 -5.29
C PHE A 434 -21.95 18.85 -6.65
N SER A 435 -22.43 18.00 -7.54
CA SER A 435 -21.98 17.88 -8.94
C SER A 435 -22.99 18.48 -9.91
N TYR A 436 -22.50 19.24 -10.88
CA TYR A 436 -23.33 19.86 -11.91
C TYR A 436 -22.66 19.72 -13.28
N VAL A 437 -23.32 19.03 -14.20
CA VAL A 437 -22.82 18.77 -15.56
C VAL A 437 -23.77 19.37 -16.59
N LYS A 438 -23.36 20.45 -17.26
CA LYS A 438 -24.14 21.07 -18.33
C LYS A 438 -23.27 21.77 -19.37
N GLY A 439 -23.49 21.43 -20.64
CA GLY A 439 -22.76 22.02 -21.74
C GLY A 439 -21.28 21.62 -21.72
N ILE A 440 -20.39 22.60 -21.55
CA ILE A 440 -18.94 22.37 -21.50
C ILE A 440 -18.41 22.17 -20.09
N HIS A 441 -19.23 22.39 -19.07
CA HIS A 441 -18.86 22.40 -17.65
C HIS A 441 -19.23 21.10 -16.95
N ASN A 442 -18.32 20.61 -16.13
CA ASN A 442 -18.55 19.56 -15.14
C ASN A 442 -17.97 20.08 -13.81
N ILE A 443 -18.85 20.66 -13.01
CA ILE A 443 -18.50 21.35 -11.77
C ILE A 443 -18.75 20.40 -10.60
N LYS A 444 -17.79 20.31 -9.68
CA LYS A 444 -17.93 19.65 -8.39
C LYS A 444 -17.49 20.61 -7.29
N ILE A 445 -18.34 20.81 -6.29
CA ILE A 445 -17.99 21.58 -5.08
C ILE A 445 -18.32 20.75 -3.86
N GLY A 446 -17.49 20.81 -2.83
CA GLY A 446 -17.72 20.00 -1.66
C GLY A 446 -16.98 20.45 -0.42
N ALA A 447 -17.30 19.76 0.67
CA ALA A 447 -16.68 19.93 1.97
C ALA A 447 -16.49 18.57 2.63
N GLN A 448 -15.40 18.40 3.35
CA GLN A 448 -15.09 17.22 4.15
C GLN A 448 -14.65 17.66 5.53
N TYR A 449 -15.12 16.98 6.56
CA TYR A 449 -14.65 17.16 7.93
C TYR A 449 -14.41 15.80 8.55
N SER A 450 -13.25 15.62 9.16
CA SER A 450 -12.94 14.43 9.94
C SER A 450 -12.31 14.78 11.27
N GLN A 451 -12.52 13.90 12.25
CA GLN A 451 -11.85 13.95 13.54
C GLN A 451 -11.33 12.57 13.88
N THR A 452 -10.03 12.49 14.11
CA THR A 452 -9.32 11.27 14.47
C THR A 452 -8.89 11.34 15.93
N PHE A 453 -9.36 10.41 16.74
CA PHE A 453 -8.98 10.25 18.14
C PHE A 453 -7.87 9.19 18.23
N LEU A 454 -6.68 9.63 18.63
CA LEU A 454 -5.49 8.79 18.78
C LEU A 454 -5.31 8.40 20.24
N ARG A 455 -4.99 7.14 20.47
CA ARG A 455 -4.57 6.63 21.76
C ARG A 455 -3.48 5.58 21.59
N GLU A 456 -2.34 5.84 22.20
CA GLU A 456 -1.14 5.00 22.19
C GLU A 456 -0.83 4.61 23.62
N SER A 457 -0.68 3.32 23.89
CA SER A 457 -0.38 2.79 25.22
C SER A 457 0.73 1.77 25.09
N ASP A 458 1.92 2.14 25.58
CA ASP A 458 3.13 1.35 25.47
C ASP A 458 3.60 0.88 26.84
N SER A 459 4.17 -0.32 26.86
CA SER A 459 4.85 -0.87 28.03
C SER A 459 6.24 -1.34 27.58
N LEU A 460 7.29 -0.79 28.21
CA LEU A 460 8.67 -0.99 27.81
C LEU A 460 9.51 -1.45 28.99
N GLY A 461 10.45 -2.36 28.76
CA GLY A 461 11.42 -2.81 29.76
C GLY A 461 12.76 -3.09 29.11
N ILE A 462 13.85 -2.59 29.72
CA ILE A 462 15.21 -2.84 29.21
C ILE A 462 15.54 -4.31 29.44
N VAL A 463 15.99 -4.98 28.40
CA VAL A 463 16.30 -6.42 28.39
C VAL A 463 17.76 -6.70 28.05
N GLU A 464 18.51 -5.67 27.67
CA GLU A 464 19.93 -5.74 27.36
C GLU A 464 20.77 -5.27 28.55
N SER A 465 21.56 -6.19 29.13
CA SER A 465 22.30 -5.96 30.37
C SER A 465 23.44 -4.94 30.27
N THR A 466 23.92 -4.66 29.06
CA THR A 466 24.98 -3.68 28.80
C THR A 466 24.45 -2.30 28.47
N TYR A 467 23.20 -2.17 28.00
CA TYR A 467 22.61 -0.90 27.55
C TYR A 467 22.66 0.23 28.54
N ASN A 468 22.30 -0.04 29.81
CA ASN A 468 22.38 0.94 30.92
C ASN A 468 23.25 0.42 32.02
N SER A 469 24.40 -0.18 31.71
CA SER A 469 25.31 -0.73 32.71
C SER A 469 25.86 0.35 33.62
N PRO A 470 25.80 0.18 34.95
CA PRO A 470 26.36 1.15 35.90
C PRO A 470 27.89 1.16 35.94
N CYS A 471 28.55 0.07 35.47
CA CYS A 471 30.00 -0.04 35.45
C CYS A 471 30.52 -0.31 34.05
N MET A 472 31.74 0.14 33.80
CA MET A 472 32.48 -0.12 32.56
C MET A 472 33.93 -0.54 32.85
N ASP A 473 34.57 -1.22 31.91
CA ASP A 473 36.02 -1.51 31.97
C ASP A 473 36.80 -0.19 31.88
N ALA A 474 37.71 0.03 32.79
CA ALA A 474 38.46 1.30 32.86
C ALA A 474 39.50 1.42 31.74
N THR A 475 39.84 0.34 31.04
CA THR A 475 40.86 0.30 29.97
C THR A 475 40.22 0.38 28.60
N THR A 476 39.15 -0.44 28.37
CA THR A 476 38.46 -0.49 27.06
C THR A 476 37.29 0.45 26.99
N GLY A 477 36.66 0.80 28.12
CA GLY A 477 35.42 1.58 28.14
C GLY A 477 34.16 0.77 27.91
N ASP A 478 34.29 -0.55 27.81
CA ASP A 478 33.14 -1.41 27.50
C ASP A 478 32.19 -1.51 28.71
N PRO A 479 30.86 -1.44 28.50
CA PRO A 479 29.88 -1.65 29.52
C PRO A 479 30.00 -3.08 30.13
N LEU A 480 29.99 -3.20 31.44
CA LEU A 480 30.13 -4.47 32.14
C LEU A 480 28.76 -4.93 32.68
N PRO A 481 28.21 -6.06 32.23
CA PRO A 481 27.00 -6.63 32.82
C PRO A 481 27.28 -7.14 34.26
N GLY A 482 26.24 -7.34 35.07
CA GLY A 482 26.33 -7.97 36.38
C GLY A 482 26.56 -7.02 37.56
N TYR A 483 26.67 -5.72 37.36
CA TYR A 483 26.73 -4.72 38.44
C TYR A 483 25.37 -4.08 38.64
N GLY A 484 24.97 -3.87 39.90
CA GLY A 484 23.66 -3.32 40.26
C GLY A 484 23.63 -1.79 40.33
N SER A 485 24.75 -1.16 40.66
CA SER A 485 24.84 0.28 40.84
C SER A 485 26.26 0.82 40.58
N PRO A 486 26.42 2.13 40.32
CA PRO A 486 27.76 2.75 40.21
C PRO A 486 28.68 2.57 41.43
N SER A 487 28.10 2.35 42.62
CA SER A 487 28.87 2.07 43.83
C SER A 487 29.53 0.68 43.89
N ASP A 488 29.11 -0.20 42.99
CA ASP A 488 29.64 -1.59 42.92
C ASP A 488 30.88 -1.69 42.02
N CYS A 489 31.25 -0.60 41.35
CA CYS A 489 32.40 -0.50 40.41
C CYS A 489 33.72 -0.36 41.19
N ILE A 490 34.04 -1.33 42.07
CA ILE A 490 35.22 -1.26 42.97
C ILE A 490 36.38 -2.18 42.59
N ALA A 491 36.20 -3.06 41.61
CA ALA A 491 37.25 -3.94 41.15
C ALA A 491 38.37 -3.20 40.38
N SER A 492 39.57 -3.74 40.43
CA SER A 492 40.66 -3.17 39.60
C SER A 492 40.28 -3.28 38.14
N ASN A 493 40.44 -2.27 37.37
CA ASN A 493 39.97 -2.11 35.97
C ASN A 493 38.47 -1.85 35.78
N VAL A 494 37.70 -1.62 36.84
CA VAL A 494 36.28 -1.29 36.72
C VAL A 494 36.07 0.13 37.22
N THR A 495 35.32 0.93 36.46
CA THR A 495 34.97 2.30 36.84
C THR A 495 33.48 2.53 36.65
N ALA A 496 32.94 3.53 37.32
CA ALA A 496 31.56 3.94 37.10
C ALA A 496 31.34 4.42 35.67
N ASN A 497 30.28 4.00 35.05
CA ASN A 497 29.91 4.41 33.72
C ASN A 497 29.35 5.86 33.75
N PRO A 498 29.99 6.83 33.10
CA PRO A 498 29.51 8.21 33.12
C PRO A 498 28.18 8.40 32.38
N ASN A 499 27.82 7.48 31.51
CA ASN A 499 26.57 7.49 30.74
C ASN A 499 25.42 6.76 31.45
N TYR A 500 25.68 6.20 32.64
CA TYR A 500 24.62 5.51 33.40
C TYR A 500 23.46 6.46 33.75
N ASN A 501 22.24 6.03 33.33
CA ASN A 501 21.02 6.76 33.61
C ASN A 501 20.26 6.07 34.77
N SER A 502 20.21 6.72 35.93
CA SER A 502 19.54 6.19 37.11
C SER A 502 18.00 6.11 36.96
N VAL A 503 17.41 6.89 36.06
CA VAL A 503 15.98 6.83 35.76
C VAL A 503 15.64 5.52 35.05
N LEU A 504 16.48 5.09 34.13
CA LEU A 504 16.30 3.84 33.39
C LEU A 504 16.52 2.58 34.27
N ALA A 505 17.27 2.70 35.35
CA ALA A 505 17.54 1.57 36.26
C ALA A 505 16.30 0.93 36.88
N LEU A 506 15.23 1.72 37.06
CA LEU A 506 13.93 1.24 37.56
C LEU A 506 13.22 0.31 36.58
N TYR A 507 13.58 0.42 35.31
CA TYR A 507 12.94 -0.27 34.18
C TYR A 507 13.86 -1.29 33.51
N ASP A 508 14.97 -1.61 34.13
CA ASP A 508 15.93 -2.62 33.70
C ASP A 508 15.53 -3.99 34.20
N LEU A 509 14.91 -4.79 33.33
CA LEU A 509 14.42 -6.14 33.67
C LEU A 509 15.58 -7.11 33.98
N THR A 510 16.77 -6.85 33.42
CA THR A 510 17.97 -7.70 33.69
C THR A 510 18.50 -7.55 35.12
N ARG A 511 18.09 -6.48 35.80
CA ARG A 511 18.48 -6.14 37.18
C ARG A 511 17.30 -6.09 38.15
N GLY A 512 16.18 -6.75 37.81
CA GLY A 512 14.99 -6.83 38.66
C GLY A 512 14.11 -5.59 38.66
N GLY A 513 14.22 -4.75 37.66
CA GLY A 513 13.31 -3.63 37.42
C GLY A 513 11.92 -4.08 36.95
N SER A 514 11.08 -3.14 36.60
CA SER A 514 9.70 -3.35 36.11
C SER A 514 9.48 -2.66 34.79
N ASN A 515 8.41 -3.00 34.07
CA ASN A 515 8.05 -2.28 32.85
C ASN A 515 7.64 -0.83 33.14
N TYR A 516 8.06 0.06 32.27
CA TYR A 516 7.58 1.43 32.21
C TYR A 516 6.31 1.49 31.36
N GLY A 517 5.25 2.09 31.89
CA GLY A 517 4.01 2.34 31.15
C GLY A 517 3.93 3.78 30.66
N TRP A 518 3.68 3.96 29.37
CA TRP A 518 3.42 5.26 28.77
C TRP A 518 2.03 5.30 28.14
N LEU A 519 1.41 6.49 28.14
CA LEU A 519 0.11 6.71 27.55
C LEU A 519 0.11 8.08 26.83
N GLY A 520 0.06 8.02 25.53
CA GLY A 520 -0.15 9.16 24.66
C GLY A 520 -1.59 9.23 24.15
N HIS A 521 -2.13 10.41 23.97
CA HIS A 521 -3.41 10.63 23.31
C HIS A 521 -3.47 12.01 22.69
N SER A 522 -4.14 12.10 21.55
CA SER A 522 -4.42 13.37 20.86
C SER A 522 -5.69 13.24 20.02
N ASP A 523 -6.23 14.35 19.57
CA ASP A 523 -7.23 14.38 18.53
C ASP A 523 -6.78 15.29 17.38
N VAL A 524 -6.97 14.82 16.16
CA VAL A 524 -6.66 15.51 14.92
C VAL A 524 -7.96 15.86 14.23
N LYS A 525 -8.15 17.14 13.89
CA LYS A 525 -9.31 17.65 13.15
C LYS A 525 -8.86 18.18 11.81
N GLU A 526 -9.56 17.76 10.77
CA GLU A 526 -9.27 18.15 9.41
C GLU A 526 -10.56 18.65 8.74
N LEU A 527 -10.49 19.85 8.16
CA LEU A 527 -11.56 20.44 7.37
C LEU A 527 -11.02 20.75 5.98
N ALA A 528 -11.68 20.24 4.96
CA ALA A 528 -11.39 20.55 3.58
C ALA A 528 -12.60 21.19 2.90
N LEU A 529 -12.35 22.26 2.16
CA LEU A 529 -13.32 22.89 1.26
C LEU A 529 -12.74 22.85 -0.16
N TYR A 530 -13.52 22.40 -1.14
CA TYR A 530 -13.01 22.30 -2.51
C TYR A 530 -14.05 22.65 -3.56
N GLY A 531 -13.53 23.09 -4.70
CA GLY A 531 -14.33 23.31 -5.90
C GLY A 531 -13.48 23.08 -7.14
N GLU A 532 -14.08 22.46 -8.14
CA GLU A 532 -13.43 22.11 -9.39
C GLU A 532 -14.40 22.27 -10.56
N ASP A 533 -13.91 22.73 -11.70
CA ASP A 533 -14.63 22.74 -12.97
C ASP A 533 -13.79 22.07 -14.06
N GLN A 534 -14.26 20.97 -14.58
CA GLN A 534 -13.70 20.31 -15.74
C GLN A 534 -14.40 20.83 -17.00
N ILE A 535 -13.68 21.62 -17.80
CA ILE A 535 -14.20 22.35 -18.95
C ILE A 535 -13.76 21.67 -20.24
N LYS A 536 -14.68 21.11 -21.00
CA LYS A 536 -14.41 20.46 -22.28
C LYS A 536 -14.85 21.32 -23.47
N VAL A 537 -13.88 21.86 -24.21
CA VAL A 537 -14.13 22.70 -25.41
C VAL A 537 -13.40 22.12 -26.62
N LYS A 538 -14.15 21.52 -27.54
CA LYS A 538 -13.60 20.84 -28.72
C LYS A 538 -12.58 19.77 -28.36
N ASN A 539 -11.29 20.06 -28.58
CA ASN A 539 -10.18 19.15 -28.33
C ASN A 539 -9.44 19.47 -27.02
N TRP A 540 -9.85 20.53 -26.34
CA TRP A 540 -9.29 20.92 -25.06
C TRP A 540 -10.10 20.37 -23.89
N ASN A 541 -9.43 19.85 -22.89
CA ASN A 541 -9.98 19.55 -21.58
C ASN A 541 -9.15 20.32 -20.54
N LEU A 542 -9.82 21.10 -19.70
CA LEU A 542 -9.22 21.98 -18.70
C LEU A 542 -9.80 21.57 -17.34
N ASN A 543 -8.95 21.20 -16.41
CA ASN A 543 -9.30 21.00 -15.00
C ASN A 543 -8.82 22.21 -14.20
N LEU A 544 -9.74 22.89 -13.53
CA LEU A 544 -9.46 24.08 -12.71
C LEU A 544 -10.03 23.83 -11.31
N GLY A 545 -9.17 23.52 -10.37
CA GLY A 545 -9.53 23.19 -9.01
C GLY A 545 -8.89 24.11 -7.98
N LEU A 546 -9.58 24.31 -6.88
CA LEU A 546 -9.09 24.96 -5.69
C LEU A 546 -9.57 24.18 -4.46
N ARG A 547 -8.65 23.92 -3.55
CA ARG A 547 -8.92 23.31 -2.26
C ARG A 547 -8.34 24.15 -1.14
N GLU A 548 -8.97 24.16 0.00
CA GLU A 548 -8.45 24.71 1.27
C GLU A 548 -8.51 23.60 2.31
N ASP A 549 -7.38 23.25 2.86
CA ASP A 549 -7.27 22.33 3.98
C ASP A 549 -6.89 23.09 5.27
N VAL A 550 -7.58 22.75 6.35
CA VAL A 550 -7.32 23.24 7.71
C VAL A 550 -7.07 22.02 8.59
N TYR A 551 -5.86 21.95 9.12
CA TYR A 551 -5.40 20.91 10.04
C TYR A 551 -5.28 21.47 11.46
N ASP A 552 -5.86 20.80 12.46
CA ASP A 552 -5.76 21.11 13.89
C ASP A 552 -5.51 19.80 14.67
N GLY A 553 -4.23 19.48 14.87
CA GLY A 553 -3.77 18.31 15.61
C GLY A 553 -2.74 18.70 16.68
N LEU A 554 -1.61 17.99 16.73
CA LEU A 554 -0.48 18.36 17.59
C LEU A 554 0.11 19.73 17.22
N THR A 555 -0.01 20.09 15.94
CA THR A 555 0.27 21.43 15.41
C THR A 555 -0.94 21.92 14.60
N LYS A 556 -0.88 23.17 14.14
CA LYS A 556 -1.94 23.76 13.30
C LYS A 556 -1.37 24.22 11.97
N ALA A 557 -2.11 23.94 10.91
CA ALA A 557 -1.77 24.42 9.56
C ALA A 557 -3.04 24.71 8.76
N ASN A 558 -2.93 25.59 7.79
CA ASN A 558 -3.93 25.79 6.75
C ASN A 558 -3.25 26.12 5.43
N GLN A 559 -3.84 25.68 4.32
CA GLN A 559 -3.28 25.91 3.01
C GLN A 559 -4.34 26.00 1.92
N ILE A 560 -4.13 26.94 1.00
CA ILE A 560 -4.87 27.01 -0.25
C ILE A 560 -4.08 26.25 -1.32
N GLU A 561 -4.77 25.36 -2.04
CA GLU A 561 -4.21 24.37 -2.94
C GLU A 561 -4.79 24.50 -4.35
N PRO A 562 -4.14 25.29 -5.22
CA PRO A 562 -4.53 25.33 -6.62
C PRO A 562 -4.17 24.04 -7.33
N ARG A 563 -5.07 23.58 -8.20
CA ARG A 563 -4.94 22.41 -9.06
C ARG A 563 -5.33 22.79 -10.48
N ILE A 564 -4.44 22.60 -11.42
CA ILE A 564 -4.63 23.01 -12.81
C ILE A 564 -4.17 21.88 -13.72
N GLY A 565 -5.07 21.41 -14.56
CA GLY A 565 -4.75 20.43 -15.60
C GLY A 565 -5.23 20.93 -16.97
N VAL A 566 -4.45 20.66 -17.99
CA VAL A 566 -4.78 20.99 -19.39
C VAL A 566 -4.43 19.80 -20.26
N ALA A 567 -5.40 19.27 -21.01
CA ALA A 567 -5.16 18.25 -22.01
C ALA A 567 -5.63 18.72 -23.39
N TYR A 568 -4.89 18.33 -24.42
CA TYR A 568 -5.22 18.59 -25.81
C TYR A 568 -5.23 17.30 -26.63
N ASN A 569 -6.39 16.96 -27.18
CA ASN A 569 -6.58 15.78 -28.02
C ASN A 569 -6.27 16.11 -29.50
N VAL A 570 -5.19 15.55 -30.02
CA VAL A 570 -4.78 15.64 -31.43
C VAL A 570 -5.43 14.52 -32.23
N LYS A 571 -6.69 14.67 -32.58
CA LYS A 571 -7.52 13.63 -33.25
C LYS A 571 -6.87 12.93 -34.44
N PRO A 572 -6.17 13.65 -35.39
CA PRO A 572 -5.59 13.01 -36.57
C PRO A 572 -4.50 11.98 -36.21
N SER A 573 -3.72 12.24 -35.20
CA SER A 573 -2.66 11.31 -34.71
C SER A 573 -3.14 10.37 -33.62
N LYS A 574 -4.37 10.56 -33.11
CA LYS A 574 -4.88 9.85 -31.90
C LYS A 574 -3.92 9.98 -30.72
N SER A 575 -3.57 11.20 -30.41
CA SER A 575 -2.66 11.53 -29.30
C SER A 575 -3.33 12.50 -28.35
N VAL A 576 -3.05 12.38 -27.06
CA VAL A 576 -3.39 13.37 -26.05
C VAL A 576 -2.10 13.84 -25.38
N ILE A 577 -1.92 15.15 -25.33
CA ILE A 577 -0.81 15.78 -24.62
C ILE A 577 -1.41 16.52 -23.44
N SER A 578 -0.89 16.29 -22.24
CA SER A 578 -1.36 17.00 -21.05
C SER A 578 -0.23 17.55 -20.19
N VAL A 579 -0.57 18.59 -19.45
CA VAL A 579 0.26 19.16 -18.40
C VAL A 579 -0.62 19.46 -17.20
N SER A 580 -0.10 19.20 -16.01
CA SER A 580 -0.82 19.49 -14.78
C SER A 580 0.09 19.98 -13.66
N TYR A 581 -0.51 20.69 -12.74
CA TYR A 581 0.10 21.19 -11.52
C TYR A 581 -0.87 21.00 -10.36
N ALA A 582 -0.34 20.51 -9.24
CA ALA A 582 -1.06 20.45 -7.98
C ALA A 582 -0.17 20.97 -6.83
N ARG A 583 -0.81 21.67 -5.91
CA ARG A 583 -0.27 21.91 -4.57
C ARG A 583 -1.12 21.14 -3.56
N THR A 584 -0.49 20.52 -2.57
CA THR A 584 -1.16 19.70 -1.55
C THR A 584 -0.55 19.97 -0.18
N LEU A 585 -1.39 20.14 0.84
CA LEU A 585 -1.00 20.04 2.23
C LEU A 585 -0.82 18.56 2.56
N GLU A 586 0.35 18.17 3.02
CA GLU A 586 0.59 16.81 3.49
C GLU A 586 0.53 16.78 5.01
N THR A 587 -0.39 16.01 5.57
CA THR A 587 -0.54 15.86 7.01
C THR A 587 0.32 14.71 7.53
N PRO A 588 0.79 14.75 8.79
CA PRO A 588 1.53 13.63 9.37
C PRO A 588 0.70 12.33 9.38
N PHE A 589 1.37 11.20 9.31
CA PHE A 589 0.71 9.92 9.54
C PHE A 589 0.27 9.81 11.00
N ASN A 590 -0.92 9.27 11.22
CA ASN A 590 -1.50 9.11 12.55
C ASN A 590 -0.88 7.95 13.36
N GLU A 591 -0.13 7.06 12.70
CA GLU A 591 0.54 5.93 13.35
C GLU A 591 1.66 6.38 14.27
N ASN A 592 1.49 6.12 15.57
CA ASN A 592 2.46 6.50 16.60
C ASN A 592 2.88 7.99 16.54
N LEU A 593 1.95 8.84 16.09
CA LEU A 593 2.17 10.27 15.94
C LEU A 593 2.48 10.94 17.28
N VAL A 594 1.79 10.52 18.36
CA VAL A 594 1.99 11.07 19.69
C VAL A 594 3.33 10.60 20.27
N LEU A 595 3.66 9.30 20.09
CA LEU A 595 4.97 8.75 20.51
C LEU A 595 6.11 9.50 19.80
N SER A 596 6.02 9.69 18.50
CA SER A 596 7.04 10.39 17.72
C SER A 596 7.19 11.86 18.13
N SER A 597 6.07 12.55 18.40
CA SER A 597 6.06 13.99 18.67
C SER A 597 6.42 14.33 20.13
N GLU A 598 6.05 13.49 21.09
CA GLU A 598 6.15 13.76 22.52
C GLU A 598 7.13 12.84 23.26
N GLY A 599 7.47 11.68 22.68
CA GLY A 599 8.32 10.68 23.30
C GLY A 599 9.69 11.21 23.69
N CYS A 600 10.30 12.08 22.88
CA CYS A 600 11.59 12.69 23.17
C CYS A 600 11.56 13.68 24.35
N GLY A 601 10.39 14.16 24.74
CA GLY A 601 10.22 14.95 25.97
C GLY A 601 10.19 14.12 27.27
N ASN A 602 10.11 12.78 27.14
CA ASN A 602 10.00 11.86 28.25
C ASN A 602 11.38 11.28 28.62
N ALA A 603 11.77 11.40 29.88
CA ALA A 603 13.10 10.98 30.34
C ALA A 603 13.41 9.48 30.20
N VAL A 604 12.38 8.63 30.14
CA VAL A 604 12.51 7.18 29.92
C VAL A 604 12.52 6.85 28.43
N LEU A 605 11.62 7.45 27.66
CA LEU A 605 11.49 7.17 26.23
C LEU A 605 12.61 7.78 25.39
N ALA A 606 13.06 8.98 25.72
CA ALA A 606 14.06 9.70 24.92
C ALA A 606 15.34 8.87 24.63
N PRO A 607 15.95 8.17 25.60
CA PRO A 607 17.08 7.30 25.31
C PRO A 607 16.71 6.09 24.44
N LEU A 608 15.52 5.52 24.63
CA LEU A 608 15.05 4.34 23.89
C LEU A 608 14.66 4.65 22.46
N LEU A 609 14.22 5.89 22.22
CA LEU A 609 13.89 6.42 20.91
C LEU A 609 15.09 7.09 20.22
N ASN A 610 16.29 6.98 20.77
CA ASN A 610 17.51 7.63 20.27
C ASN A 610 17.37 9.14 20.00
N CYS A 611 16.59 9.83 20.85
CA CYS A 611 16.36 11.26 20.69
C CYS A 611 17.64 12.07 20.93
N SER A 612 17.90 13.03 20.07
CA SER A 612 18.95 14.04 20.30
C SER A 612 18.63 14.85 21.55
N SER A 613 19.60 15.05 22.41
CA SER A 613 19.42 15.72 23.69
C SER A 613 18.74 17.11 23.53
N GLY A 614 17.52 17.24 24.00
CA GLY A 614 16.87 18.51 24.29
C GLY A 614 16.00 19.13 23.19
N VAL A 615 15.70 18.40 22.10
CA VAL A 615 14.82 18.92 21.06
C VAL A 615 13.64 17.95 20.87
N ALA A 616 12.57 18.20 21.61
CA ALA A 616 11.28 17.62 21.25
C ALA A 616 10.76 18.37 20.02
N THR A 617 10.66 17.68 18.89
CA THR A 617 10.17 18.26 17.65
C THR A 617 8.82 17.67 17.32
N THR A 618 7.75 18.43 17.59
CA THR A 618 6.39 18.04 17.26
C THR A 618 6.22 17.98 15.74
N MET A 619 5.62 16.91 15.26
CA MET A 619 5.30 16.74 13.84
C MET A 619 4.37 17.85 13.33
N ALA A 620 4.66 18.38 12.17
CA ALA A 620 3.89 19.45 11.53
C ALA A 620 3.60 19.10 10.07
N PRO A 621 2.42 19.48 9.54
CA PRO A 621 2.13 19.31 8.12
C PRO A 621 3.18 19.95 7.21
N GLY A 622 3.48 19.24 6.13
CA GLY A 622 4.29 19.71 5.02
C GLY A 622 3.44 20.25 3.87
N TYR A 623 4.09 20.60 2.78
CA TYR A 623 3.40 20.88 1.53
C TYR A 623 4.19 20.35 0.33
N ARG A 624 3.46 19.86 -0.64
CA ARG A 624 4.00 19.40 -1.91
C ARG A 624 3.58 20.31 -3.04
N ASN A 625 4.50 20.55 -3.98
CA ASN A 625 4.19 21.05 -5.31
C ASN A 625 4.59 19.98 -6.32
N GLU A 626 3.70 19.61 -7.21
CA GLU A 626 3.98 18.63 -8.25
C GLU A 626 3.58 19.12 -9.63
N PHE A 627 4.37 18.76 -10.63
CA PHE A 627 4.16 19.05 -12.04
C PHE A 627 4.22 17.75 -12.81
N HIS A 628 3.29 17.57 -13.73
CA HIS A 628 3.25 16.44 -14.64
C HIS A 628 3.16 16.94 -16.08
N ALA A 629 3.83 16.24 -16.98
CA ALA A 629 3.68 16.42 -18.41
C ALA A 629 3.56 15.04 -19.06
N SER A 630 2.47 14.76 -19.75
CA SER A 630 2.21 13.43 -20.29
C SER A 630 1.85 13.43 -21.77
N LEU A 631 2.08 12.29 -22.38
CA LEU A 631 1.66 11.94 -23.72
C LEU A 631 0.97 10.58 -23.67
N GLN A 632 -0.26 10.54 -24.16
CA GLN A 632 -0.95 9.30 -24.46
C GLN A 632 -1.09 9.16 -25.97
N GLN A 633 -0.77 7.99 -26.52
CA GLN A 633 -0.76 7.74 -27.95
C GLN A 633 -1.38 6.39 -28.29
N GLN A 634 -2.41 6.37 -29.09
CA GLN A 634 -2.90 5.14 -29.70
C GLN A 634 -2.03 4.78 -30.92
N LEU A 635 -1.38 3.61 -30.84
CA LEU A 635 -0.55 3.05 -31.91
C LEU A 635 -1.35 2.00 -32.68
N GLY A 636 -1.74 2.29 -33.89
CA GLY A 636 -2.62 1.42 -34.68
C GLY A 636 -4.02 1.32 -34.07
N LYS A 637 -4.56 0.08 -33.97
CA LYS A 637 -5.92 -0.18 -33.46
C LYS A 637 -5.94 -0.79 -32.06
N ASN A 638 -4.82 -1.31 -31.58
CA ASN A 638 -4.82 -2.23 -30.45
C ASN A 638 -3.72 -1.97 -29.41
N VAL A 639 -2.93 -0.90 -29.57
CA VAL A 639 -1.85 -0.58 -28.62
C VAL A 639 -2.03 0.85 -28.16
N ILE A 640 -1.95 1.04 -26.83
CA ILE A 640 -1.91 2.34 -26.19
C ILE A 640 -0.54 2.50 -25.52
N PHE A 641 0.06 3.64 -25.77
CA PHE A 641 1.24 4.07 -25.04
C PHE A 641 0.87 5.31 -24.22
N SER A 642 1.21 5.30 -22.95
CA SER A 642 1.14 6.45 -22.06
C SER A 642 2.49 6.67 -21.42
N GLY A 643 2.95 7.90 -21.36
CA GLY A 643 4.18 8.26 -20.69
C GLY A 643 4.06 9.63 -20.06
N GLU A 644 4.63 9.76 -18.86
CA GLU A 644 4.67 11.04 -18.17
C GLU A 644 6.06 11.36 -17.63
N TYR A 645 6.36 12.63 -17.52
CA TYR A 645 7.45 13.18 -16.75
C TYR A 645 6.89 13.83 -15.49
N ILE A 646 7.51 13.51 -14.35
CA ILE A 646 7.09 13.90 -13.02
C ILE A 646 8.15 14.77 -12.39
N TRP A 647 7.74 15.82 -11.71
CA TRP A 647 8.60 16.62 -10.87
C TRP A 647 7.87 17.02 -9.59
N LYS A 648 8.40 16.59 -8.45
CA LYS A 648 7.84 16.90 -7.13
C LYS A 648 8.87 17.65 -6.28
N TYR A 649 8.37 18.57 -5.48
CA TYR A 649 9.11 19.26 -4.44
C TYR A 649 8.27 19.30 -3.18
N THR A 650 8.74 18.68 -2.10
CA THR A 650 8.05 18.64 -0.81
C THR A 650 8.87 19.34 0.24
N HIS A 651 8.22 20.16 1.04
CA HIS A 651 8.75 20.80 2.25
C HIS A 651 8.15 20.07 3.45
N ASN A 652 8.94 19.73 4.45
CA ASN A 652 8.65 18.76 5.48
C ASN A 652 8.23 17.42 4.84
N ALA A 653 9.21 16.74 4.31
CA ALA A 653 9.00 15.48 3.62
C ALA A 653 8.95 14.33 4.62
N PHE A 654 7.80 13.64 4.69
CA PHE A 654 7.58 12.55 5.62
C PHE A 654 8.39 11.31 5.28
N ASP A 655 8.81 10.64 6.33
CA ASP A 655 9.50 9.38 6.33
C ASP A 655 9.12 8.61 7.61
N PHE A 656 9.58 7.39 7.77
CA PHE A 656 9.32 6.56 8.94
C PHE A 656 10.60 6.08 9.59
N SER A 657 10.54 5.96 10.90
CA SER A 657 11.53 5.22 11.69
C SER A 657 10.86 4.02 12.36
N VAL A 658 11.65 3.05 12.75
CA VAL A 658 11.17 1.80 13.38
C VAL A 658 11.72 1.70 14.79
N LEU A 659 10.92 1.24 15.73
CA LEU A 659 11.34 1.03 17.13
C LEU A 659 11.93 -0.37 17.31
N GLY A 660 13.25 -0.48 17.24
CA GLY A 660 13.96 -1.75 17.38
C GLY A 660 13.50 -2.80 16.36
N ASN A 661 13.45 -4.06 16.79
CA ASN A 661 12.96 -5.20 16.00
C ASN A 661 11.44 -5.37 16.05
N THR A 662 10.69 -4.30 16.13
CA THR A 662 9.23 -4.34 16.23
C THR A 662 8.56 -3.83 14.97
N PRO A 663 7.28 -4.13 14.72
CA PRO A 663 6.49 -3.49 13.67
C PRO A 663 6.01 -2.08 14.05
N ILE A 664 6.56 -1.49 15.13
CA ILE A 664 6.16 -0.16 15.58
C ILE A 664 6.94 0.86 14.79
N THR A 665 6.32 1.35 13.74
CA THR A 665 6.80 2.47 12.93
C THR A 665 6.25 3.78 13.48
N PHE A 666 7.00 4.86 13.35
CA PHE A 666 6.56 6.19 13.73
C PHE A 666 7.06 7.23 12.71
N PRO A 667 6.27 8.29 12.43
CA PRO A 667 6.64 9.27 11.42
C PRO A 667 7.79 10.16 11.86
N ILE A 668 8.62 10.54 10.90
CA ILE A 668 9.66 11.57 11.02
C ILE A 668 9.58 12.53 9.83
N ASP A 669 10.18 13.69 9.95
CA ASP A 669 10.19 14.72 8.90
C ASP A 669 11.60 15.12 8.51
N TRP A 670 11.87 15.12 7.21
CA TRP A 670 13.04 15.73 6.60
C TRP A 670 12.74 17.15 6.12
N HIS A 671 13.75 18.01 6.10
CA HIS A 671 13.59 19.40 5.71
C HIS A 671 12.92 19.56 4.33
N ASN A 672 13.37 18.83 3.32
CA ASN A 672 12.79 18.85 1.97
C ASN A 672 13.01 17.53 1.23
N SER A 673 12.22 17.32 0.15
CA SER A 673 12.54 16.33 -0.88
C SER A 673 12.43 16.93 -2.29
N LYS A 674 13.15 16.31 -3.25
CA LYS A 674 13.02 16.57 -4.69
C LYS A 674 12.99 15.26 -5.44
N ILE A 675 11.97 15.07 -6.25
CA ILE A 675 11.70 13.80 -6.92
C ILE A 675 11.37 14.05 -8.39
N PRO A 676 12.36 14.14 -9.29
CA PRO A 676 12.15 14.05 -10.73
C PRO A 676 12.06 12.58 -11.16
N GLY A 677 11.28 12.33 -12.21
CA GLY A 677 11.18 10.98 -12.77
C GLY A 677 10.34 10.91 -14.02
N TYR A 678 10.25 9.72 -14.58
CA TYR A 678 9.30 9.39 -15.62
C TYR A 678 8.63 8.06 -15.35
N ALA A 679 7.39 7.93 -15.77
CA ALA A 679 6.61 6.71 -15.70
C ALA A 679 5.99 6.44 -17.07
N MET A 680 5.85 5.16 -17.44
CA MET A 680 5.33 4.75 -18.74
C MET A 680 4.42 3.54 -18.59
N HIS A 681 3.38 3.51 -19.42
CA HIS A 681 2.45 2.40 -19.52
C HIS A 681 2.26 2.05 -21.00
N ILE A 682 2.39 0.78 -21.35
CA ILE A 682 2.06 0.24 -22.67
C ILE A 682 0.98 -0.82 -22.44
N GLU A 683 -0.08 -0.73 -23.21
CA GLU A 683 -1.23 -1.63 -23.08
C GLU A 683 -1.72 -2.16 -24.41
N VAL A 684 -2.12 -3.43 -24.41
CA VAL A 684 -2.81 -4.13 -25.50
C VAL A 684 -4.15 -4.65 -24.95
N PRO A 685 -5.22 -3.84 -25.02
CA PRO A 685 -6.47 -4.10 -24.32
C PRO A 685 -7.38 -5.15 -25.00
N GLY A 686 -6.85 -6.05 -25.75
CA GLY A 686 -7.58 -7.16 -26.37
C GLY A 686 -7.34 -7.27 -27.88
N PHE A 687 -6.41 -8.10 -28.24
CA PHE A 687 -6.10 -8.44 -29.63
C PHE A 687 -6.20 -9.95 -29.86
N HIS A 688 -7.26 -10.41 -30.51
CA HIS A 688 -7.47 -11.86 -30.77
C HIS A 688 -7.40 -12.70 -29.48
N ASN A 689 -8.09 -12.27 -28.42
CA ASN A 689 -8.08 -12.90 -27.09
C ASN A 689 -6.73 -12.83 -26.34
N PHE A 690 -5.82 -12.01 -26.83
CA PHE A 690 -4.56 -11.67 -26.19
C PHE A 690 -4.69 -10.32 -25.52
N THR A 691 -4.32 -10.22 -24.26
CA THR A 691 -4.18 -8.99 -23.49
C THR A 691 -2.77 -8.87 -22.95
N ALA A 692 -2.24 -7.67 -22.89
CA ALA A 692 -0.93 -7.42 -22.32
C ALA A 692 -0.82 -5.99 -21.80
N TYR A 693 -0.03 -5.82 -20.75
CA TYR A 693 0.45 -4.49 -20.34
C TYR A 693 1.92 -4.56 -19.91
N SER A 694 2.57 -3.40 -19.94
CA SER A 694 3.86 -3.20 -19.30
C SER A 694 3.90 -1.81 -18.68
N VAL A 695 4.19 -1.74 -17.39
CA VAL A 695 4.43 -0.51 -16.64
C VAL A 695 5.91 -0.40 -16.33
N MET A 696 6.47 0.79 -16.44
CA MET A 696 7.90 1.06 -16.21
C MET A 696 8.08 2.44 -15.63
N SER A 697 9.10 2.58 -14.80
CA SER A 697 9.46 3.88 -14.25
C SER A 697 10.93 4.02 -13.94
N SER A 698 11.35 5.28 -13.85
CA SER A 698 12.62 5.69 -13.32
C SER A 698 12.40 6.96 -12.51
N VAL A 699 12.44 6.83 -11.21
CA VAL A 699 12.20 7.93 -10.27
C VAL A 699 13.44 8.12 -9.43
N SER A 700 13.73 9.36 -9.04
CA SER A 700 14.96 9.74 -8.37
C SER A 700 14.63 10.53 -7.09
N ALA A 701 14.42 9.80 -5.99
CA ALA A 701 14.00 10.36 -4.72
C ALA A 701 15.18 10.87 -3.89
N ARG A 702 15.35 12.19 -3.83
CA ARG A 702 16.40 12.87 -3.10
C ARG A 702 15.82 13.63 -1.92
N PHE A 703 16.31 13.33 -0.73
CA PHE A 703 15.94 13.96 0.51
C PHE A 703 17.06 14.86 1.03
N PHE A 704 16.68 15.90 1.75
CA PHE A 704 17.59 16.92 2.24
C PHE A 704 17.51 17.03 3.76
N PRO A 705 18.64 16.78 4.47
CA PRO A 705 18.70 17.00 5.91
C PRO A 705 18.60 18.51 6.27
N PRO A 706 18.39 18.85 7.54
CA PRO A 706 18.28 17.97 8.70
C PRO A 706 16.90 17.30 8.81
N GLN A 707 16.80 16.27 9.70
CA GLN A 707 15.51 15.86 10.22
C GLN A 707 14.95 17.03 11.04
N VAL A 708 13.70 17.41 10.77
CA VAL A 708 13.09 18.63 11.37
C VAL A 708 12.04 18.30 12.41
N ALA A 709 11.47 17.09 12.39
CA ALA A 709 10.51 16.64 13.39
C ALA A 709 10.54 15.10 13.58
N GLY A 710 9.92 14.64 14.66
CA GLY A 710 9.80 13.23 15.03
C GLY A 710 10.92 12.73 15.92
N ALA A 711 10.70 11.57 16.53
CA ALA A 711 11.67 10.84 17.32
C ALA A 711 12.79 10.23 16.47
N GLY A 712 13.87 9.80 17.07
CA GLY A 712 14.94 9.09 16.36
C GLY A 712 15.81 9.98 15.49
N ALA A 713 16.17 11.19 15.92
CA ALA A 713 17.06 12.08 15.21
C ALA A 713 18.49 11.50 15.07
N THR A 714 18.62 10.51 14.22
CA THR A 714 19.86 9.74 14.03
C THR A 714 20.65 10.09 12.78
N VAL A 715 20.29 11.09 12.05
CA VAL A 715 21.31 11.66 11.20
C VAL A 715 22.28 12.36 12.14
N ALA A 716 23.40 11.69 12.40
CA ALA A 716 24.51 12.27 13.14
C ALA A 716 24.64 13.73 12.75
N GLN A 717 24.59 14.63 13.72
CA GLN A 717 24.82 16.03 13.50
C GLN A 717 26.12 16.16 12.69
N GLY A 718 26.02 16.40 11.39
CA GLY A 718 27.17 16.42 10.50
C GLY A 718 26.92 15.94 9.08
N VAL A 719 25.88 15.18 8.80
CA VAL A 719 25.51 14.87 7.40
C VAL A 719 24.73 16.04 6.84
N ALA A 720 25.46 17.02 6.33
CA ALA A 720 24.91 18.21 5.69
C ALA A 720 24.57 17.96 4.20
N TYR A 721 24.65 16.72 3.73
CA TYR A 721 24.52 16.39 2.30
C TYR A 721 23.17 15.74 2.00
N PRO A 722 22.61 16.01 0.82
CA PRO A 722 21.46 15.30 0.32
C PRO A 722 21.74 13.79 0.22
N PHE A 723 20.70 12.98 0.42
CA PHE A 723 20.80 11.52 0.32
C PHE A 723 19.65 10.95 -0.52
N ARG A 724 19.80 9.71 -0.98
CA ARG A 724 18.75 8.94 -1.60
C ARG A 724 18.02 8.16 -0.52
N ILE A 725 16.71 8.23 -0.54
CA ILE A 725 15.91 7.43 0.38
C ILE A 725 15.99 5.94 0.02
N ASP A 726 15.77 5.07 0.97
CA ASP A 726 15.95 3.61 0.84
C ASP A 726 15.08 2.96 -0.26
N HIS A 727 13.93 3.52 -0.57
CA HIS A 727 13.07 3.06 -1.67
C HIS A 727 13.31 3.77 -3.01
N ASP A 728 14.37 4.58 -3.14
CA ASP A 728 14.77 5.14 -4.44
C ASP A 728 15.24 4.02 -5.38
N GLU A 729 14.57 3.86 -6.48
CA GLU A 729 14.86 2.85 -7.48
C GLU A 729 15.17 3.47 -8.85
N ARG A 730 16.28 3.09 -9.47
CA ARG A 730 16.68 3.67 -10.76
C ARG A 730 15.76 3.31 -11.90
N PHE A 731 15.25 2.09 -11.89
CA PHE A 731 14.35 1.58 -12.92
C PHE A 731 13.62 0.36 -12.42
N ASN A 732 12.32 0.33 -12.62
CA ASN A 732 11.49 -0.87 -12.45
C ASN A 732 10.60 -1.09 -13.69
N GLN A 733 10.21 -2.33 -13.88
CA GLN A 733 9.31 -2.73 -14.95
C GLN A 733 8.52 -3.95 -14.53
N ASN A 734 7.19 -3.86 -14.64
CA ASN A 734 6.30 -5.01 -14.58
C ASN A 734 5.63 -5.20 -15.93
N ALA A 735 5.53 -6.44 -16.38
CA ALA A 735 4.86 -6.77 -17.63
C ALA A 735 4.00 -8.03 -17.46
N HIS A 736 2.78 -7.95 -17.93
CA HIS A 736 1.83 -9.05 -17.93
C HIS A 736 1.39 -9.35 -19.35
N VAL A 737 1.28 -10.64 -19.67
CA VAL A 737 0.68 -11.12 -20.91
C VAL A 737 -0.28 -12.25 -20.59
N GLN A 738 -1.45 -12.25 -21.24
CA GLN A 738 -2.47 -13.26 -21.07
C GLN A 738 -3.08 -13.66 -22.41
N TYR A 739 -3.34 -14.93 -22.58
CA TYR A 739 -4.09 -15.45 -23.72
C TYR A 739 -5.25 -16.31 -23.23
N THR A 740 -6.45 -16.07 -23.77
CA THR A 740 -7.65 -16.85 -23.45
C THR A 740 -8.14 -17.55 -24.73
N PHE A 741 -8.27 -18.88 -24.69
CA PHE A 741 -8.80 -19.65 -25.80
C PHE A 741 -10.32 -19.48 -25.89
N ALA A 742 -10.78 -18.89 -26.98
CA ALA A 742 -12.21 -18.79 -27.33
C ALA A 742 -12.47 -19.66 -28.55
N HIS A 743 -12.95 -20.90 -28.34
CA HIS A 743 -13.26 -21.84 -29.41
C HIS A 743 -14.52 -22.64 -29.04
N ASP A 744 -15.65 -22.14 -29.54
CA ASP A 744 -16.95 -22.71 -29.20
C ASP A 744 -17.04 -24.19 -29.52
N GLY A 745 -17.67 -24.97 -28.61
CA GLY A 745 -17.81 -26.41 -28.71
C GLY A 745 -16.57 -27.25 -28.41
N SER A 746 -15.42 -26.60 -28.09
CA SER A 746 -14.20 -27.30 -27.69
C SER A 746 -13.97 -27.25 -26.18
N TRP A 747 -13.35 -28.32 -25.64
CA TRP A 747 -12.96 -28.36 -24.22
C TRP A 747 -11.93 -27.29 -23.86
N ILE A 748 -11.20 -26.76 -24.85
CA ILE A 748 -10.24 -25.67 -24.64
C ILE A 748 -10.90 -24.29 -24.50
N ASN A 749 -12.20 -24.15 -24.82
CA ASN A 749 -12.89 -22.88 -24.66
C ASN A 749 -12.86 -22.39 -23.21
N GLY A 750 -12.35 -21.20 -22.97
CA GLY A 750 -12.14 -20.65 -21.63
C GLY A 750 -10.89 -21.19 -20.89
N LEU A 751 -10.02 -21.95 -21.56
CA LEU A 751 -8.66 -22.18 -21.08
C LEU A 751 -7.87 -20.88 -21.25
N TRP A 752 -7.08 -20.49 -20.26
CA TRP A 752 -6.24 -19.29 -20.34
C TRP A 752 -4.88 -19.54 -19.70
N GLY A 753 -3.91 -18.73 -20.11
CA GLY A 753 -2.59 -18.71 -19.51
C GLY A 753 -2.07 -17.28 -19.41
N GLY A 754 -1.44 -16.97 -18.28
CA GLY A 754 -0.84 -15.70 -17.96
C GLY A 754 0.64 -15.83 -17.60
N PHE A 755 1.41 -14.81 -17.89
CA PHE A 755 2.82 -14.72 -17.55
C PHE A 755 3.13 -13.31 -17.09
N ASN A 756 3.79 -13.18 -15.92
CA ASN A 756 4.32 -11.92 -15.40
C ASN A 756 5.84 -11.94 -15.40
N TRP A 757 6.41 -10.82 -15.74
CA TRP A 757 7.81 -10.49 -15.55
C TRP A 757 7.93 -9.22 -14.74
N ARG A 758 8.66 -9.32 -13.63
CA ARG A 758 8.99 -8.19 -12.74
C ARG A 758 10.48 -7.98 -12.73
N TYR A 759 10.91 -6.78 -13.09
CA TYR A 759 12.31 -6.36 -13.04
C TYR A 759 12.45 -5.17 -12.12
N ASP A 760 13.35 -5.29 -11.16
CA ASP A 760 13.76 -4.22 -10.25
C ASP A 760 15.26 -4.01 -10.36
N SER A 761 15.69 -2.77 -10.54
CA SER A 761 17.12 -2.41 -10.59
C SER A 761 17.77 -2.39 -9.21
N GLY A 762 17.01 -2.55 -8.17
CA GLY A 762 17.39 -2.58 -6.76
C GLY A 762 17.18 -1.24 -6.07
N LEU A 763 16.51 -1.30 -4.91
CA LEU A 763 16.34 -0.18 -3.99
C LEU A 763 17.69 0.28 -3.44
N VAL A 764 17.77 1.51 -2.93
CA VAL A 764 18.92 1.96 -2.13
C VAL A 764 18.97 1.10 -0.86
N ALA A 765 20.13 0.59 -0.53
CA ALA A 765 20.34 -0.14 0.71
C ALA A 765 20.34 0.87 1.88
N GLY A 766 19.17 1.04 2.52
CA GLY A 766 18.97 1.98 3.62
C GLY A 766 19.81 1.64 4.83
N SER A 767 19.89 0.34 5.15
CA SER A 767 20.80 -0.22 6.15
C SER A 767 21.37 -1.51 5.59
N ALA A 768 22.64 -1.49 5.26
CA ALA A 768 23.37 -2.70 4.93
C ALA A 768 24.35 -3.03 6.04
N PRO A 769 24.58 -4.31 6.37
CA PRO A 769 25.62 -4.68 7.29
C PRO A 769 26.96 -4.07 6.85
N CYS A 770 27.67 -3.47 7.78
CA CYS A 770 28.96 -2.86 7.50
C CYS A 770 30.02 -3.96 7.36
N PHE A 771 30.65 -4.05 6.21
CA PHE A 771 31.76 -4.96 6.02
C PHE A 771 32.97 -4.25 5.38
N ASN A 772 34.15 -4.71 5.73
CA ASN A 772 35.39 -4.28 5.11
C ASN A 772 35.69 -5.21 3.94
N PRO A 773 35.75 -4.72 2.69
CA PRO A 773 36.11 -5.59 1.54
C PRO A 773 37.43 -6.30 1.63
N ALA A 774 38.35 -5.82 2.45
CA ALA A 774 39.67 -6.44 2.65
C ALA A 774 39.67 -7.50 3.76
N ASP A 775 38.76 -7.39 4.71
CA ASP A 775 38.58 -8.31 5.84
C ASP A 775 37.15 -8.21 6.38
N PRO A 776 36.27 -9.16 6.03
CA PRO A 776 34.88 -9.14 6.44
C PRO A 776 34.67 -9.27 7.96
N ASN A 777 35.66 -9.76 8.69
CA ASN A 777 35.59 -9.89 10.14
C ASN A 777 36.14 -8.67 10.90
N THR A 778 36.60 -7.66 10.18
CA THR A 778 37.09 -6.44 10.84
C THR A 778 35.95 -5.43 10.95
N ALA A 779 35.70 -4.98 12.16
CA ALA A 779 34.75 -3.91 12.43
C ALA A 779 34.98 -2.69 11.50
N CYS A 780 33.92 -2.11 10.99
CA CYS A 780 34.00 -0.84 10.29
C CYS A 780 34.34 0.25 11.30
N THR A 781 35.57 0.67 11.36
CA THR A 781 36.00 1.73 12.25
C THR A 781 35.92 3.08 11.55
N ASN A 782 35.10 3.96 12.10
CA ASN A 782 35.00 5.40 11.92
C ASN A 782 34.55 5.98 10.55
N SER A 783 34.27 7.26 10.56
CA SER A 783 33.85 8.08 9.42
C SER A 783 34.85 8.26 8.29
N SER A 784 36.07 7.83 8.46
CA SER A 784 37.11 7.87 7.44
C SER A 784 37.20 6.59 6.61
N THR A 785 36.64 5.49 7.07
CA THR A 785 36.58 4.24 6.32
C THR A 785 35.45 4.31 5.32
N THR A 786 35.75 4.07 4.06
CA THR A 786 34.76 4.09 3.00
C THR A 786 34.60 2.71 2.39
N LEU A 787 33.36 2.30 2.14
CA LEU A 787 33.02 1.13 1.36
C LEU A 787 32.54 1.60 -0.02
N GLY A 788 33.29 1.25 -1.06
CA GLY A 788 32.98 1.72 -2.42
C GLY A 788 33.00 3.25 -2.58
N GLY A 789 33.67 3.98 -1.70
CA GLY A 789 33.69 5.45 -1.70
C GLY A 789 32.69 6.08 -0.73
N MET A 790 31.82 5.28 -0.11
CA MET A 790 30.85 5.71 0.90
C MET A 790 31.44 5.61 2.30
N PRO A 791 31.13 6.51 3.23
CA PRO A 791 31.45 6.30 4.64
C PRO A 791 30.84 4.96 5.09
N ALA A 792 31.65 4.06 5.63
CA ALA A 792 31.19 2.76 6.09
C ALA A 792 30.07 2.86 7.14
N ILE A 793 30.06 3.92 7.93
CA ILE A 793 29.02 4.22 8.92
C ILE A 793 27.67 4.49 8.28
N ALA A 794 27.60 5.04 7.07
CA ALA A 794 26.33 5.26 6.36
C ALA A 794 25.62 3.96 5.96
N MET A 795 26.31 2.83 6.08
CA MET A 795 25.82 1.50 5.77
C MET A 795 25.58 0.64 7.02
N VAL A 796 25.87 1.16 8.19
CA VAL A 796 25.52 0.50 9.45
C VAL A 796 24.05 0.70 9.70
N ASP A 797 23.37 -0.37 10.06
CA ASP A 797 21.98 -0.32 10.50
C ASP A 797 21.80 0.79 11.54
N ASN A 798 20.88 1.72 11.30
CA ASN A 798 20.56 2.79 12.22
C ASN A 798 19.99 2.27 13.57
N ASN A 799 19.57 1.01 13.63
CA ASN A 799 19.12 0.33 14.84
C ASN A 799 20.26 -0.28 15.66
N ILE A 800 21.48 -0.33 15.14
CA ILE A 800 22.64 -0.72 15.94
C ILE A 800 23.14 0.53 16.65
N PRO A 801 22.99 0.66 17.97
CA PRO A 801 23.59 1.77 18.69
C PRO A 801 25.11 1.68 18.49
N ALA A 802 25.65 2.64 17.74
CA ALA A 802 27.09 2.73 17.55
C ALA A 802 27.75 2.79 18.93
N THR A 803 28.45 1.75 19.32
CA THR A 803 29.30 1.82 20.50
C THR A 803 30.34 2.90 20.23
N MET A 804 30.32 3.95 21.02
CA MET A 804 31.26 5.04 20.87
C MET A 804 32.57 4.63 21.52
N ASN A 805 33.66 4.68 20.78
CA ASN A 805 34.99 4.50 21.38
C ASN A 805 35.20 5.65 22.39
N PRO A 806 35.34 5.35 23.67
CA PRO A 806 35.39 6.40 24.71
C PRO A 806 36.68 7.26 24.64
N VAL A 807 37.72 6.80 23.91
CA VAL A 807 38.97 7.53 23.76
C VAL A 807 38.93 8.45 22.55
N THR A 808 38.33 8.02 21.46
CA THR A 808 38.31 8.77 20.20
C THR A 808 36.98 9.51 19.98
N GLY A 809 35.93 9.19 20.73
CA GLY A 809 34.60 9.75 20.52
C GLY A 809 33.97 9.35 19.18
N LEU A 810 34.50 8.34 18.51
CA LEU A 810 34.04 7.87 17.22
C LEU A 810 33.26 6.57 17.36
N PRO A 811 32.24 6.35 16.56
CA PRO A 811 31.50 5.08 16.57
C PRO A 811 32.43 3.92 16.17
N VAL A 812 32.33 2.81 16.88
CA VAL A 812 32.98 1.55 16.57
C VAL A 812 31.93 0.60 16.05
N ALA A 813 32.03 0.20 14.80
CA ALA A 813 31.17 -0.84 14.27
C ALA A 813 31.60 -2.22 14.81
N LEU A 814 30.62 -3.07 15.06
CA LEU A 814 30.85 -4.46 15.46
C LEU A 814 31.29 -5.28 14.22
N PRO A 815 32.10 -6.36 14.40
CA PRO A 815 32.34 -7.29 13.32
C PRO A 815 31.02 -7.93 12.89
N LEU A 816 30.87 -8.22 11.59
CA LEU A 816 29.71 -8.92 11.07
C LEU A 816 29.60 -10.31 11.67
N THR A 817 28.38 -10.69 11.98
CA THR A 817 28.04 -12.08 12.29
C THR A 817 28.01 -12.93 11.02
N ALA A 818 28.06 -14.24 11.15
CA ALA A 818 27.93 -15.15 10.01
C ALA A 818 26.63 -14.93 9.23
N ASP A 819 25.56 -14.60 9.94
CA ASP A 819 24.26 -14.33 9.34
C ASP A 819 24.24 -12.99 8.59
N GLU A 820 24.80 -11.95 9.13
CA GLU A 820 24.93 -10.65 8.44
C GLU A 820 25.79 -10.76 7.18
N GLU A 821 26.88 -11.54 7.21
CA GLU A 821 27.66 -11.85 6.01
C GLU A 821 26.83 -12.60 4.97
N PHE A 822 26.01 -13.55 5.39
CA PHE A 822 25.08 -14.29 4.55
C PHE A 822 24.00 -13.37 3.97
N GLN A 823 23.39 -12.52 4.79
CA GLN A 823 22.38 -11.56 4.37
C GLN A 823 22.92 -10.54 3.35
N ALA A 824 24.16 -10.09 3.56
CA ALA A 824 24.85 -9.26 2.59
C ALA A 824 25.28 -10.02 1.32
N GLY A 825 25.13 -11.35 1.30
CA GLY A 825 25.49 -12.20 0.17
C GLY A 825 26.98 -12.24 -0.12
N LEU A 826 27.81 -12.15 0.94
CA LEU A 826 29.26 -12.09 0.80
C LEU A 826 29.85 -13.42 0.32
N VAL A 827 30.82 -13.29 -0.56
CA VAL A 827 31.59 -14.41 -1.13
C VAL A 827 33.07 -14.02 -1.10
N CYS A 828 33.89 -14.89 -0.52
CA CYS A 828 35.33 -14.74 -0.47
C CYS A 828 36.02 -15.92 -1.18
N ASP A 829 36.80 -15.68 -2.21
CA ASP A 829 37.49 -16.73 -3.00
C ASP A 829 36.55 -17.87 -3.42
N GLY A 830 35.34 -17.48 -3.88
CA GLY A 830 34.30 -18.42 -4.30
C GLY A 830 33.53 -19.13 -3.16
N VAL A 831 33.93 -18.94 -1.90
CA VAL A 831 33.21 -19.47 -0.73
C VAL A 831 32.14 -18.47 -0.29
N LYS A 832 30.90 -18.94 -0.19
CA LYS A 832 29.76 -18.13 0.30
C LYS A 832 29.62 -18.20 1.81
N ALA A 833 29.34 -17.07 2.45
CA ALA A 833 28.88 -17.07 3.81
C ALA A 833 27.55 -17.83 3.95
N THR A 834 27.36 -18.47 5.09
CA THR A 834 26.08 -19.08 5.49
C THR A 834 25.72 -18.61 6.89
N PRO A 835 24.46 -18.68 7.34
CA PRO A 835 24.08 -18.20 8.65
C PRO A 835 24.87 -18.78 9.83
N THR A 836 25.45 -19.94 9.64
CA THR A 836 26.24 -20.67 10.66
C THR A 836 27.72 -20.85 10.34
N ASN A 837 28.16 -20.34 9.18
CA ASN A 837 29.57 -20.47 8.75
C ASN A 837 30.05 -19.15 8.17
N PRO A 838 30.73 -18.32 8.95
CA PRO A 838 31.26 -17.05 8.48
C PRO A 838 32.34 -17.23 7.41
N LEU A 839 32.65 -16.15 6.69
CA LEU A 839 33.80 -16.12 5.80
C LEU A 839 35.13 -16.26 6.55
N PRO A 840 36.22 -16.65 5.86
CA PRO A 840 37.56 -16.63 6.46
C PRO A 840 37.88 -15.24 7.02
N SER A 841 38.58 -15.21 8.15
CA SER A 841 38.99 -13.96 8.83
C SER A 841 39.87 -13.04 7.96
N VAL A 842 40.44 -13.56 6.91
CA VAL A 842 41.23 -12.81 5.91
C VAL A 842 40.73 -13.23 4.52
N CYS A 843 40.19 -12.28 3.79
CA CYS A 843 39.83 -12.46 2.40
C CYS A 843 40.93 -11.82 1.49
N PRO A 844 41.44 -12.54 0.47
CA PRO A 844 42.44 -11.97 -0.43
C PRO A 844 41.90 -10.70 -1.11
N ALA A 845 42.79 -9.74 -1.31
CA ALA A 845 42.41 -8.46 -1.92
C ALA A 845 41.78 -8.67 -3.31
N GLY A 846 40.58 -8.16 -3.50
CA GLY A 846 39.80 -8.28 -4.74
C GLY A 846 38.96 -9.55 -4.88
N GLU A 847 39.04 -10.50 -3.95
CA GLU A 847 38.25 -11.74 -3.96
C GLU A 847 36.96 -11.65 -3.14
N LEU A 848 36.76 -10.56 -2.38
CA LEU A 848 35.53 -10.30 -1.66
C LEU A 848 34.51 -9.64 -2.60
N THR A 849 33.37 -10.31 -2.76
CA THR A 849 32.24 -9.83 -3.59
C THR A 849 30.92 -9.98 -2.83
N SER A 850 29.87 -9.34 -3.32
CA SER A 850 28.51 -9.55 -2.85
C SER A 850 27.61 -9.96 -4.00
N THR A 851 26.72 -10.94 -3.73
CA THR A 851 25.69 -11.39 -4.67
C THR A 851 24.36 -10.70 -4.47
N LEU A 852 24.15 -10.05 -3.31
CA LEU A 852 22.88 -9.42 -2.93
C LEU A 852 22.97 -7.89 -2.84
N LEU A 853 24.19 -7.34 -2.83
CA LEU A 853 24.44 -5.92 -2.72
C LEU A 853 25.31 -5.43 -3.88
N LYS A 854 24.92 -4.32 -4.49
CA LYS A 854 25.72 -3.62 -5.49
C LYS A 854 26.42 -2.43 -4.84
N ILE A 855 27.72 -2.54 -4.65
CA ILE A 855 28.56 -1.53 -4.03
C ILE A 855 29.22 -0.69 -5.11
N PRO A 856 29.21 0.66 -5.03
CA PRO A 856 29.93 1.53 -5.96
C PRO A 856 31.46 1.31 -5.86
N ALA A 857 32.17 1.55 -6.96
CA ALA A 857 33.61 1.51 -6.94
C ALA A 857 34.22 2.59 -6.00
N PRO A 858 35.33 2.35 -5.35
CA PRO A 858 35.99 3.32 -4.47
C PRO A 858 36.15 4.70 -5.12
N GLY A 859 35.81 5.75 -4.40
CA GLY A 859 35.92 7.13 -4.85
C GLY A 859 34.81 7.60 -5.84
N THR A 860 33.86 6.75 -6.21
CA THR A 860 32.76 7.08 -7.14
C THR A 860 31.42 7.33 -6.46
N GLY A 861 31.25 6.83 -5.25
CA GLY A 861 29.99 6.87 -4.50
C GLY A 861 29.89 8.07 -3.56
N ASP A 862 28.72 8.58 -3.43
CA ASP A 862 28.24 9.38 -2.31
C ASP A 862 26.74 9.06 -2.08
N ASN A 863 26.20 9.47 -0.94
CA ASN A 863 24.81 9.17 -0.58
C ASN A 863 23.78 9.75 -1.54
N ASP A 864 24.15 10.72 -2.35
CA ASP A 864 23.28 11.41 -3.30
C ASP A 864 23.40 10.85 -4.73
N LYS A 865 24.62 10.58 -5.20
CA LYS A 865 24.88 10.27 -6.62
C LYS A 865 24.95 8.79 -6.91
N SER A 866 25.58 8.02 -6.06
CA SER A 866 25.83 6.60 -6.29
C SER A 866 25.79 5.80 -4.97
N PRO A 867 24.64 5.74 -4.30
CA PRO A 867 24.51 4.96 -3.08
C PRO A 867 24.63 3.45 -3.38
N PRO A 868 25.00 2.64 -2.39
CA PRO A 868 24.87 1.19 -2.47
C PRO A 868 23.40 0.82 -2.73
N ARG A 869 23.21 -0.25 -3.50
CA ARG A 869 21.85 -0.72 -3.87
C ARG A 869 21.75 -2.22 -3.71
N ILE A 870 20.55 -2.69 -3.46
CA ILE A 870 20.23 -4.11 -3.60
C ILE A 870 20.55 -4.55 -5.04
N ALA A 871 21.04 -5.76 -5.21
CA ALA A 871 21.31 -6.31 -6.53
C ALA A 871 20.03 -6.39 -7.38
N PRO A 872 20.11 -6.12 -8.68
CA PRO A 872 18.94 -6.22 -9.56
C PRO A 872 18.31 -7.61 -9.53
N ARG A 873 16.98 -7.66 -9.65
CA ARG A 873 16.25 -8.92 -9.65
C ARG A 873 15.28 -9.00 -10.82
N ASP A 874 15.19 -10.19 -11.39
CA ASP A 874 14.17 -10.62 -12.33
C ASP A 874 13.32 -11.69 -11.65
N LEU A 875 12.00 -11.50 -11.61
CA LEU A 875 11.05 -12.46 -11.08
C LEU A 875 10.05 -12.82 -12.17
N PHE A 876 9.72 -14.09 -12.25
CA PHE A 876 8.80 -14.63 -13.26
C PHE A 876 7.68 -15.39 -12.58
N ASP A 877 6.43 -15.06 -12.93
CA ASP A 877 5.25 -15.72 -12.42
C ASP A 877 4.43 -16.29 -13.57
N VAL A 878 3.75 -17.39 -13.33
CA VAL A 878 2.91 -18.06 -14.34
C VAL A 878 1.56 -18.38 -13.71
N SER A 879 0.52 -18.12 -14.45
CA SER A 879 -0.84 -18.55 -14.12
C SER A 879 -1.46 -19.34 -15.27
N LEU A 880 -2.22 -20.36 -14.93
CA LEU A 880 -2.99 -21.18 -15.88
C LEU A 880 -4.37 -21.41 -15.30
N GLY A 881 -5.41 -21.20 -16.08
CA GLY A 881 -6.76 -21.38 -15.60
C GLY A 881 -7.70 -21.94 -16.65
N LYS A 882 -8.80 -22.47 -16.15
CA LYS A 882 -9.88 -22.98 -16.98
C LYS A 882 -11.21 -22.48 -16.44
N ASN A 883 -11.80 -21.53 -17.14
CA ASN A 883 -13.14 -21.06 -16.83
C ASN A 883 -14.18 -22.11 -17.23
N ASN A 884 -15.22 -22.26 -16.40
CA ASN A 884 -16.32 -23.20 -16.63
C ASN A 884 -15.88 -24.62 -16.97
N LEU A 885 -15.11 -25.22 -16.07
CA LEU A 885 -14.48 -26.55 -16.20
C LEU A 885 -15.46 -27.64 -16.69
N PHE A 886 -16.72 -27.60 -16.27
CA PHE A 886 -17.76 -28.59 -16.58
C PHE A 886 -18.74 -28.14 -17.68
N HIS A 887 -18.50 -26.99 -18.34
CA HIS A 887 -19.33 -26.43 -19.42
C HIS A 887 -20.83 -26.28 -19.04
N ARG A 888 -21.12 -25.82 -17.83
CA ARG A 888 -22.49 -25.59 -17.35
C ARG A 888 -22.93 -24.16 -17.65
N GLU A 889 -24.23 -23.97 -17.92
CA GLU A 889 -24.76 -22.64 -18.23
C GLU A 889 -24.98 -21.77 -16.98
N HIS A 890 -25.47 -22.35 -15.88
CA HIS A 890 -25.83 -21.61 -14.68
C HIS A 890 -24.85 -21.76 -13.53
N TYR A 891 -24.27 -22.96 -13.36
CA TYR A 891 -23.32 -23.25 -12.28
C TYR A 891 -21.95 -23.53 -12.90
N LYS A 892 -21.08 -22.52 -12.83
CA LYS A 892 -19.76 -22.58 -13.45
C LYS A 892 -18.70 -22.89 -12.38
N THR A 893 -17.76 -23.71 -12.74
CA THR A 893 -16.63 -24.04 -11.87
C THR A 893 -15.35 -23.64 -12.60
N ASP A 894 -14.56 -22.79 -11.98
CA ASP A 894 -13.28 -22.32 -12.50
C ASP A 894 -12.15 -22.95 -11.70
N LEU A 895 -11.07 -23.30 -12.37
CA LEU A 895 -9.83 -23.80 -11.76
C LEU A 895 -8.67 -22.93 -12.18
N ASP A 896 -7.93 -22.41 -11.22
CA ASP A 896 -6.75 -21.59 -11.43
C ASP A 896 -5.55 -22.18 -10.72
N LEU A 897 -4.42 -22.20 -11.40
CA LEU A 897 -3.12 -22.66 -10.92
C LEU A 897 -2.14 -21.50 -11.07
N THR A 898 -1.51 -21.10 -9.99
CA THR A 898 -0.56 -19.97 -9.97
C THR A 898 0.78 -20.45 -9.44
N ALA A 899 1.84 -20.00 -10.07
CA ALA A 899 3.22 -20.19 -9.64
C ALA A 899 3.92 -18.84 -9.57
N ILE A 900 4.23 -18.36 -8.36
CA ILE A 900 4.99 -17.15 -8.10
C ILE A 900 6.48 -17.50 -8.03
N ASN A 901 7.34 -16.61 -8.52
CA ASN A 901 8.79 -16.80 -8.56
C ASN A 901 9.19 -18.19 -9.09
N VAL A 902 8.75 -18.51 -10.30
CA VAL A 902 8.92 -19.84 -10.92
C VAL A 902 10.37 -20.31 -10.91
N THR A 903 11.30 -19.39 -11.08
CA THR A 903 12.75 -19.66 -11.08
C THR A 903 13.31 -19.90 -9.67
N ASN A 904 12.51 -19.72 -8.63
CA ASN A 904 12.93 -19.75 -7.23
C ASN A 904 14.14 -18.83 -6.97
N LYS A 905 14.08 -17.60 -7.50
CA LYS A 905 15.14 -16.62 -7.36
C LYS A 905 15.27 -16.23 -5.90
N TYR A 906 16.49 -16.35 -5.39
CA TYR A 906 16.88 -15.86 -4.07
C TYR A 906 17.29 -14.40 -4.18
N ALA A 907 16.46 -13.49 -3.68
CA ALA A 907 16.66 -12.05 -3.83
C ALA A 907 16.05 -11.28 -2.65
N LEU A 908 16.57 -10.10 -2.40
CA LEU A 908 16.14 -9.20 -1.34
C LEU A 908 15.14 -8.16 -1.84
N TYR A 909 14.24 -7.73 -0.95
CA TYR A 909 13.61 -6.41 -1.04
C TYR A 909 14.55 -5.34 -0.51
N ASN A 910 14.89 -5.38 0.77
CA ASN A 910 15.83 -4.47 1.41
C ASN A 910 16.50 -5.14 2.63
N PHE A 911 17.50 -4.48 3.22
CA PHE A 911 18.15 -4.92 4.45
C PHE A 911 17.43 -4.41 5.71
N LEU A 912 16.85 -3.24 5.65
CA LEU A 912 16.06 -2.68 6.74
C LEU A 912 14.65 -2.43 6.24
N SER A 913 13.69 -2.94 6.96
CA SER A 913 12.27 -2.74 6.72
C SER A 913 11.52 -2.82 8.04
N THR A 914 10.21 -2.60 7.99
CA THR A 914 9.31 -2.90 9.11
C THR A 914 9.58 -4.29 9.65
N PHE A 915 9.69 -4.48 10.93
CA PHE A 915 10.10 -5.68 11.67
C PHE A 915 11.63 -5.90 11.76
N SER A 916 12.42 -4.93 11.40
CA SER A 916 13.88 -4.89 11.31
C SER A 916 14.55 -6.11 10.67
N GLY A 917 15.64 -5.88 10.06
CA GLY A 917 16.41 -6.91 9.38
C GLY A 917 16.12 -7.01 7.90
N THR A 918 16.64 -8.06 7.31
CA THR A 918 16.62 -8.34 5.89
C THR A 918 15.30 -8.96 5.47
N HIS A 919 14.73 -8.52 4.37
CA HIS A 919 13.48 -9.08 3.84
C HIS A 919 13.69 -9.67 2.45
N TYR A 920 13.37 -10.95 2.32
CA TYR A 920 13.50 -11.69 1.07
C TYR A 920 12.18 -11.72 0.30
N VAL A 921 12.28 -11.65 -1.02
CA VAL A 921 11.15 -11.90 -1.90
C VAL A 921 10.58 -13.31 -1.67
N THR A 922 9.29 -13.46 -1.94
CA THR A 922 8.63 -14.76 -1.81
C THR A 922 9.38 -15.83 -2.63
N PRO A 923 9.82 -16.95 -2.03
CA PRO A 923 10.32 -18.11 -2.74
C PRO A 923 9.26 -18.65 -3.69
N ARG A 924 9.62 -19.61 -4.56
CA ARG A 924 8.64 -20.23 -5.45
C ARG A 924 7.44 -20.77 -4.65
N ALA A 925 6.29 -20.15 -4.89
CA ALA A 925 5.03 -20.54 -4.28
C ALA A 925 4.05 -21.04 -5.34
N LEU A 926 3.41 -22.17 -5.08
CA LEU A 926 2.41 -22.77 -5.95
C LEU A 926 1.07 -22.71 -5.24
N THR A 927 0.02 -22.31 -5.95
CA THR A 927 -1.34 -22.23 -5.42
C THR A 927 -2.32 -22.82 -6.42
N ALA A 928 -3.27 -23.61 -5.94
CA ALA A 928 -4.43 -24.06 -6.70
C ALA A 928 -5.70 -23.47 -6.09
N LYS A 929 -6.53 -22.83 -6.91
CA LYS A 929 -7.81 -22.20 -6.52
C LYS A 929 -8.95 -22.81 -7.31
N LEU A 930 -10.01 -23.16 -6.62
CA LEU A 930 -11.27 -23.62 -7.19
C LEU A 930 -12.36 -22.60 -6.85
N THR A 931 -13.08 -22.14 -7.86
CA THR A 931 -14.19 -21.19 -7.70
C THR A 931 -15.47 -21.78 -8.29
N PHE A 932 -16.53 -21.76 -7.50
CA PHE A 932 -17.87 -22.17 -7.92
C PHE A 932 -18.76 -20.92 -8.02
N ASN A 933 -19.22 -20.61 -9.23
CA ASN A 933 -20.09 -19.47 -9.52
C ASN A 933 -21.54 -19.94 -9.73
N PHE A 934 -22.51 -19.23 -9.16
CA PHE A 934 -23.95 -19.58 -9.21
C PHE A 934 -24.86 -18.38 -9.45
#